data_d350dcda8e54456a28148456cf1a48bc
#
_entry.id   d350dcda8e54456a28148456cf1a48bc
#
_cell.length_a   1.000
_cell.length_b   1.000
_cell.length_c   1.000
_cell.angle_alpha   90.00
_cell.angle_beta   90.00
_cell.angle_gamma   90.00
#
_symmetry.space_group_name_H-M   'P 1'
#
loop_
_entity.id
_entity.type
_entity.pdbx_description
1 polymer ?
#
loop_
_entity_poly.entity_id
_entity_poly.type
_entity_poly.pdbx_seq_one_letter_code
_entity_poly.pdbx_strand_id
1 'polypeptide(L)'
;MKILDKMFGTHSEREIKRIMPLVEQIEKLKPDMMALSDDELRGKTKEYRERLEQGTTLDELLPEAYATVREAARRVLNMEHYRVQLIGGIILHQGRIAEMKTGEGKTLVSTLPAYLNALEGKGVHVVTVNDYLAKRDAEWMGQVHEFLGLKVGVVLNSLTSEERREQYQCDITYVTNNELGFDYLRDNMVIYKEQLVLRDLHYAIIDEVDSVLIDEARTPLIISGQSGKSTKLYEACDILARQMERGEDMEDLSKMDAIMGVVQEETGDFIVNEKDKIVNLTERGVAKVEQFFHIDNLADPENLEIQHNIILALRAHNLMFRDQDYVVKDDQVLIVDEFTGRIMPGRRYSDGLHQAIEAKEHVKVKRESKTLATITFQNFFNKFGKKAGMTGTALTEEKEFRDIYGMDVVEIPTNRPIARKDLQDAVYKTKKEKLHAIVEAVVQAHAKGQPVLVGTITIEASEELSNLLRKQGIPHKVLNAKFHEMEAEIVADAGVHGAVTIATNMAGRGTDIKLDDAARSAGGLKIIGTERHESRRIDNQLRGRSGRQGDPGESKFYISLEDDLMRLFGSERMIGMFNALGIPENQEIEHKTLSNAIETAQKKIESNNFGIRKNLLEYDQVMNEQREIIYAERRRVLDGESMRDVIYKMITDIVDNTVDMVVADDADSSEWDLKELNSVLVPIIPLEPVKKDEISGMKKNSLKQLLKEKAVKLYEAKEAQFPEPEAIRELERVILLKVIDKKWMDHIDDMDQLRQGIGLQAYGQKDPLVEYKMSGYEMFDSMTANIQEDTVKLLLHVRVEQKVEREQVAKVTGTNKDDSVGKAPVKREEAKVYPNDPCPYGSGKKYKQCCGRK
;
A
#
# COMPACT_ATOMS: atom_id res chain seq x y z
N MET A 1 6.99 33.27 -10.59
CA MET A 1 5.93 32.41 -11.11
C MET A 1 4.61 33.18 -11.32
N LYS A 2 3.98 33.80 -10.34
CA LYS A 2 2.66 34.47 -10.49
C LYS A 2 2.54 35.57 -11.56
N ILE A 3 3.63 36.21 -12.00
CA ILE A 3 3.59 37.25 -13.03
C ILE A 3 3.63 36.63 -14.44
N LEU A 4 4.43 35.58 -14.63
CA LEU A 4 4.50 34.82 -15.89
C LEU A 4 3.20 34.05 -16.13
N ASP A 5 2.59 33.50 -15.10
CA ASP A 5 1.31 32.79 -15.19
C ASP A 5 0.16 33.74 -15.59
N LYS A 6 0.21 35.02 -15.18
CA LYS A 6 -0.76 36.03 -15.62
C LYS A 6 -0.61 36.42 -17.07
N MET A 7 0.59 36.33 -17.66
CA MET A 7 0.85 36.72 -19.05
C MET A 7 0.66 35.56 -20.04
N PHE A 8 1.01 34.34 -19.66
CA PHE A 8 1.05 33.18 -20.55
C PHE A 8 0.06 32.07 -20.19
N GLY A 9 -0.75 32.24 -19.14
CA GLY A 9 -1.61 31.21 -18.56
C GLY A 9 -0.85 30.17 -17.75
N THR A 10 -1.59 29.42 -16.95
CA THR A 10 -1.05 28.30 -16.15
C THR A 10 -0.57 27.17 -17.07
N HIS A 11 0.20 26.22 -16.51
CA HIS A 11 0.59 25.00 -17.24
C HIS A 11 -0.65 24.26 -17.77
N SER A 12 -1.64 24.06 -16.93
CA SER A 12 -2.89 23.38 -17.28
C SER A 12 -3.65 24.10 -18.40
N GLU A 13 -3.75 25.43 -18.37
CA GLU A 13 -4.42 26.19 -19.44
C GLU A 13 -3.73 26.05 -20.79
N ARG A 14 -2.40 25.98 -20.82
CA ARG A 14 -1.64 25.78 -22.06
C ARG A 14 -1.84 24.39 -22.62
N GLU A 15 -1.83 23.38 -21.77
CA GLU A 15 -2.05 21.98 -22.17
C GLU A 15 -3.47 21.77 -22.68
N ILE A 16 -4.47 22.35 -22.01
CA ILE A 16 -5.86 22.31 -22.49
C ILE A 16 -5.97 22.95 -23.88
N LYS A 17 -5.32 24.09 -24.11
CA LYS A 17 -5.32 24.71 -25.44
C LYS A 17 -4.73 23.81 -26.53
N ARG A 18 -3.72 22.98 -26.20
CA ARG A 18 -3.15 22.00 -27.16
C ARG A 18 -4.11 20.87 -27.47
N ILE A 19 -4.91 20.48 -26.49
CA ILE A 19 -5.86 19.37 -26.59
C ILE A 19 -7.15 19.79 -27.31
N MET A 20 -7.51 21.07 -27.26
CA MET A 20 -8.77 21.60 -27.82
C MET A 20 -9.04 21.21 -29.29
N PRO A 21 -8.07 21.20 -30.22
CA PRO A 21 -8.31 20.76 -31.59
C PRO A 21 -8.79 19.32 -31.70
N LEU A 22 -8.30 18.40 -30.82
CA LEU A 22 -8.76 17.01 -30.76
C LEU A 22 -10.20 16.94 -30.25
N VAL A 23 -10.53 17.72 -29.22
CA VAL A 23 -11.89 17.79 -28.67
C VAL A 23 -12.86 18.27 -29.78
N GLU A 24 -12.50 19.28 -30.54
CA GLU A 24 -13.31 19.79 -31.66
C GLU A 24 -13.49 18.75 -32.79
N GLN A 25 -12.48 17.92 -33.04
CA GLN A 25 -12.60 16.80 -33.98
C GLN A 25 -13.59 15.74 -33.47
N ILE A 26 -13.52 15.37 -32.19
CA ILE A 26 -14.47 14.43 -31.57
C ILE A 26 -15.90 14.96 -31.67
N GLU A 27 -16.09 16.23 -31.35
CA GLU A 27 -17.42 16.89 -31.43
C GLU A 27 -17.98 16.92 -32.85
N LYS A 28 -17.15 17.15 -33.88
CA LYS A 28 -17.55 17.15 -35.29
C LYS A 28 -18.02 15.76 -35.75
N LEU A 29 -17.50 14.68 -35.22
CA LEU A 29 -17.89 13.31 -35.54
C LEU A 29 -19.21 12.88 -34.91
N LYS A 30 -19.79 13.68 -34.01
CA LYS A 30 -21.04 13.34 -33.31
C LYS A 30 -22.18 13.02 -34.26
N PRO A 31 -22.51 13.81 -35.27
CA PRO A 31 -23.61 13.51 -36.19
C PRO A 31 -23.44 12.19 -36.93
N ASP A 32 -22.20 11.88 -37.33
CA ASP A 32 -21.87 10.67 -38.08
C ASP A 32 -22.08 9.44 -37.17
N MET A 33 -21.62 9.48 -35.92
CA MET A 33 -21.81 8.40 -34.93
C MET A 33 -23.29 8.21 -34.59
N MET A 34 -24.07 9.29 -34.47
CA MET A 34 -25.50 9.25 -34.21
C MET A 34 -26.30 8.58 -35.34
N ALA A 35 -25.83 8.71 -36.59
CA ALA A 35 -26.45 8.14 -37.78
C ALA A 35 -26.27 6.60 -37.86
N LEU A 36 -25.28 6.02 -37.19
CA LEU A 36 -25.01 4.59 -37.20
C LEU A 36 -26.09 3.82 -36.45
N SER A 37 -26.44 2.64 -36.96
CA SER A 37 -27.20 1.65 -36.22
C SER A 37 -26.38 1.05 -35.06
N ASP A 38 -27.00 0.33 -34.13
CA ASP A 38 -26.31 -0.31 -33.02
C ASP A 38 -25.26 -1.34 -33.51
N ASP A 39 -25.58 -2.08 -34.57
CA ASP A 39 -24.66 -3.07 -35.13
C ASP A 39 -23.48 -2.42 -35.86
N GLU A 40 -23.69 -1.32 -36.56
CA GLU A 40 -22.64 -0.54 -37.19
C GLU A 40 -21.74 0.10 -36.12
N LEU A 41 -22.28 0.63 -35.04
CA LEU A 41 -21.52 1.22 -33.95
C LEU A 41 -20.66 0.17 -33.23
N ARG A 42 -21.21 -1.04 -33.00
CA ARG A 42 -20.47 -2.20 -32.47
C ARG A 42 -19.36 -2.65 -33.42
N GLY A 43 -19.65 -2.60 -34.72
CA GLY A 43 -18.68 -2.95 -35.78
C GLY A 43 -17.44 -2.09 -35.80
N LYS A 44 -17.50 -0.85 -35.27
CA LYS A 44 -16.36 0.06 -35.19
C LYS A 44 -15.20 -0.53 -34.37
N THR A 45 -15.46 -1.28 -33.32
CA THR A 45 -14.40 -1.94 -32.53
C THR A 45 -13.55 -2.87 -33.39
N LYS A 46 -14.19 -3.67 -34.26
CA LYS A 46 -13.48 -4.55 -35.18
C LYS A 46 -12.70 -3.75 -36.23
N GLU A 47 -13.31 -2.73 -36.80
CA GLU A 47 -12.66 -1.81 -37.77
C GLU A 47 -11.39 -1.19 -37.18
N TYR A 48 -11.47 -0.69 -35.93
CA TYR A 48 -10.33 -0.05 -35.26
C TYR A 48 -9.21 -1.04 -34.97
N ARG A 49 -9.52 -2.27 -34.54
CA ARG A 49 -8.53 -3.34 -34.35
C ARG A 49 -7.82 -3.70 -35.67
N GLU A 50 -8.56 -3.83 -36.77
CA GLU A 50 -7.99 -4.08 -38.08
C GLU A 50 -7.07 -2.93 -38.55
N ARG A 51 -7.44 -1.70 -38.28
CA ARG A 51 -6.59 -0.53 -38.60
C ARG A 51 -5.32 -0.47 -37.74
N LEU A 52 -5.38 -0.87 -36.47
CA LEU A 52 -4.20 -1.00 -35.61
C LEU A 52 -3.24 -2.08 -36.14
N GLU A 53 -3.75 -3.22 -36.57
CA GLU A 53 -2.96 -4.27 -37.20
C GLU A 53 -2.28 -3.81 -38.52
N GLN A 54 -2.90 -2.85 -39.23
CA GLN A 54 -2.35 -2.20 -40.43
C GLN A 54 -1.34 -1.08 -40.13
N GLY A 55 -1.10 -0.78 -38.84
CA GLY A 55 -0.09 0.19 -38.40
C GLY A 55 -0.62 1.58 -38.07
N THR A 56 -1.94 1.81 -38.02
CA THR A 56 -2.53 3.04 -37.46
C THR A 56 -2.24 3.10 -35.96
N THR A 57 -1.94 4.29 -35.45
CA THR A 57 -1.64 4.47 -34.02
C THR A 57 -2.91 4.72 -33.21
N LEU A 58 -2.85 4.51 -31.88
CA LEU A 58 -3.95 4.86 -30.97
C LEU A 58 -4.27 6.36 -31.01
N ASP A 59 -3.25 7.23 -31.14
CA ASP A 59 -3.44 8.68 -31.22
C ASP A 59 -4.21 9.10 -32.48
N GLU A 60 -3.99 8.43 -33.61
CA GLU A 60 -4.74 8.68 -34.85
C GLU A 60 -6.18 8.18 -34.73
N LEU A 61 -6.44 7.09 -34.02
CA LEU A 61 -7.78 6.56 -33.77
C LEU A 61 -8.57 7.32 -32.71
N LEU A 62 -7.89 8.06 -31.83
CA LEU A 62 -8.48 8.68 -30.64
C LEU A 62 -9.75 9.48 -30.94
N PRO A 63 -9.83 10.37 -31.95
CA PRO A 63 -11.04 11.16 -32.20
C PRO A 63 -12.25 10.28 -32.54
N GLU A 64 -12.07 9.28 -33.42
CA GLU A 64 -13.14 8.38 -33.84
C GLU A 64 -13.56 7.45 -32.69
N ALA A 65 -12.60 6.86 -31.97
CA ALA A 65 -12.87 5.98 -30.83
C ALA A 65 -13.61 6.71 -29.71
N TYR A 66 -13.22 7.94 -29.37
CA TYR A 66 -13.91 8.74 -28.37
C TYR A 66 -15.31 9.16 -28.79
N ALA A 67 -15.52 9.49 -30.05
CA ALA A 67 -16.86 9.76 -30.57
C ALA A 67 -17.76 8.51 -30.51
N THR A 68 -17.19 7.33 -30.77
CA THR A 68 -17.89 6.04 -30.65
C THR A 68 -18.31 5.75 -29.22
N VAL A 69 -17.40 5.89 -28.22
CA VAL A 69 -17.71 5.70 -26.81
C VAL A 69 -18.73 6.70 -26.30
N ARG A 70 -18.61 7.96 -26.74
CA ARG A 70 -19.56 9.03 -26.38
C ARG A 70 -20.98 8.70 -26.83
N GLU A 71 -21.15 8.21 -28.05
CA GLU A 71 -22.45 7.78 -28.59
C GLU A 71 -22.95 6.52 -27.90
N ALA A 72 -22.08 5.52 -27.65
CA ALA A 72 -22.44 4.33 -26.94
C ALA A 72 -22.93 4.65 -25.51
N ALA A 73 -22.21 5.51 -24.78
CA ALA A 73 -22.62 5.96 -23.45
C ALA A 73 -23.97 6.70 -23.46
N ARG A 74 -24.24 7.51 -24.49
CA ARG A 74 -25.52 8.17 -24.68
C ARG A 74 -26.66 7.16 -24.87
N ARG A 75 -26.44 6.11 -25.67
CA ARG A 75 -27.45 5.08 -25.95
C ARG A 75 -27.72 4.18 -24.75
N VAL A 76 -26.66 3.69 -24.10
CA VAL A 76 -26.73 2.68 -23.05
C VAL A 76 -27.05 3.28 -21.69
N LEU A 77 -26.37 4.37 -21.31
CA LEU A 77 -26.47 4.97 -19.98
C LEU A 77 -27.35 6.25 -19.97
N ASN A 78 -27.79 6.72 -21.12
CA ASN A 78 -28.41 8.04 -21.29
C ASN A 78 -27.51 9.19 -20.77
N MET A 79 -26.20 9.00 -20.88
CA MET A 79 -25.16 9.96 -20.47
C MET A 79 -24.27 10.30 -21.65
N GLU A 80 -24.20 11.57 -21.97
CA GLU A 80 -23.28 12.05 -23.00
C GLU A 80 -22.10 12.76 -22.33
N HIS A 81 -20.87 12.45 -22.74
CA HIS A 81 -19.69 13.11 -22.22
C HIS A 81 -19.67 14.60 -22.51
N TYR A 82 -19.43 15.40 -21.48
CA TYR A 82 -19.21 16.82 -21.60
C TYR A 82 -17.85 17.13 -22.22
N ARG A 83 -17.69 18.32 -22.75
CA ARG A 83 -16.42 18.80 -23.31
C ARG A 83 -15.25 18.67 -22.34
N VAL A 84 -15.45 19.03 -21.09
CA VAL A 84 -14.43 18.89 -20.02
C VAL A 84 -14.07 17.43 -19.75
N GLN A 85 -15.02 16.51 -19.92
CA GLN A 85 -14.78 15.08 -19.78
C GLN A 85 -13.98 14.50 -20.95
N LEU A 86 -14.17 14.99 -22.17
CA LEU A 86 -13.34 14.62 -23.32
C LEU A 86 -11.89 15.06 -23.09
N ILE A 87 -11.66 16.26 -22.55
CA ILE A 87 -10.33 16.75 -22.17
C ILE A 87 -9.71 15.77 -21.14
N GLY A 88 -10.46 15.40 -20.10
CA GLY A 88 -10.01 14.44 -19.08
C GLY A 88 -9.60 13.10 -19.68
N GLY A 89 -10.41 12.54 -20.57
CA GLY A 89 -10.10 11.29 -21.25
C GLY A 89 -8.81 11.35 -22.09
N ILE A 90 -8.56 12.48 -22.78
CA ILE A 90 -7.33 12.67 -23.55
C ILE A 90 -6.11 12.73 -22.65
N ILE A 91 -6.19 13.46 -21.52
CA ILE A 91 -5.10 13.56 -20.55
C ILE A 91 -4.78 12.17 -19.96
N LEU A 92 -5.79 11.39 -19.61
CA LEU A 92 -5.60 10.00 -19.14
C LEU A 92 -4.94 9.13 -20.21
N HIS A 93 -5.37 9.25 -21.48
CA HIS A 93 -4.71 8.50 -22.56
C HIS A 93 -3.23 8.87 -22.70
N GLN A 94 -2.86 10.13 -22.44
CA GLN A 94 -1.47 10.59 -22.46
C GLN A 94 -0.61 10.07 -21.29
N GLY A 95 -1.16 9.29 -20.36
CA GLY A 95 -0.42 8.80 -19.20
C GLY A 95 -0.20 9.88 -18.12
N ARG A 96 -1.09 10.83 -17.99
CA ARG A 96 -1.00 11.99 -17.09
C ARG A 96 -2.12 11.93 -16.03
N ILE A 97 -2.10 12.86 -15.09
CA ILE A 97 -3.14 12.97 -14.07
C ILE A 97 -4.15 14.05 -14.46
N ALA A 98 -5.41 13.63 -14.58
CA ALA A 98 -6.55 14.52 -14.80
C ALA A 98 -7.12 14.97 -13.44
N GLU A 99 -6.83 16.20 -13.00
CA GLU A 99 -7.50 16.76 -11.83
C GLU A 99 -8.86 17.31 -12.24
N MET A 100 -9.91 16.56 -11.95
CA MET A 100 -11.29 16.94 -12.14
C MET A 100 -12.00 17.03 -10.79
N LYS A 101 -12.62 18.15 -10.50
CA LYS A 101 -13.31 18.35 -9.21
C LYS A 101 -14.34 17.26 -8.97
N THR A 102 -14.59 16.96 -7.71
CA THR A 102 -15.56 15.93 -7.31
C THR A 102 -16.93 16.24 -7.88
N GLY A 103 -17.62 15.23 -8.41
CA GLY A 103 -18.93 15.40 -9.07
C GLY A 103 -18.86 15.76 -10.57
N GLU A 104 -17.67 15.84 -11.19
CA GLU A 104 -17.51 16.08 -12.63
C GLU A 104 -17.62 14.78 -13.47
N GLY A 105 -17.94 13.65 -12.87
CA GLY A 105 -18.18 12.38 -13.57
C GLY A 105 -16.91 11.66 -14.04
N LYS A 106 -15.86 11.62 -13.20
CA LYS A 106 -14.58 10.93 -13.48
C LYS A 106 -14.77 9.47 -13.92
N THR A 107 -15.71 8.75 -13.30
CA THR A 107 -16.02 7.36 -13.66
C THR A 107 -16.45 7.23 -15.13
N LEU A 108 -17.25 8.16 -15.65
CA LEU A 108 -17.62 8.16 -17.06
C LEU A 108 -16.42 8.53 -17.96
N VAL A 109 -15.55 9.43 -17.50
CA VAL A 109 -14.34 9.84 -18.25
C VAL A 109 -13.42 8.65 -18.50
N SER A 110 -13.25 7.76 -17.52
CA SER A 110 -12.36 6.61 -17.64
C SER A 110 -12.76 5.66 -18.77
N THR A 111 -14.03 5.66 -19.20
CA THR A 111 -14.50 4.80 -20.31
C THR A 111 -13.80 5.14 -21.63
N LEU A 112 -13.46 6.40 -21.86
CA LEU A 112 -12.81 6.88 -23.09
C LEU A 112 -11.42 6.27 -23.28
N PRO A 113 -10.45 6.49 -22.38
CA PRO A 113 -9.12 5.90 -22.53
C PRO A 113 -9.11 4.39 -22.31
N ALA A 114 -10.02 3.84 -21.49
CA ALA A 114 -10.13 2.41 -21.29
C ALA A 114 -10.49 1.71 -22.60
N TYR A 115 -11.50 2.17 -23.32
CA TYR A 115 -11.90 1.62 -24.61
C TYR A 115 -10.76 1.70 -25.63
N LEU A 116 -10.19 2.90 -25.81
CA LEU A 116 -9.15 3.13 -26.81
C LEU A 116 -7.93 2.22 -26.60
N ASN A 117 -7.44 2.11 -25.38
CA ASN A 117 -6.27 1.28 -25.09
C ASN A 117 -6.59 -0.23 -25.04
N ALA A 118 -7.83 -0.61 -24.78
CA ALA A 118 -8.27 -2.00 -24.83
C ALA A 118 -8.30 -2.57 -26.28
N LEU A 119 -8.34 -1.70 -27.30
CA LEU A 119 -8.28 -2.12 -28.71
C LEU A 119 -7.02 -2.90 -29.05
N GLU A 120 -5.89 -2.64 -28.37
CA GLU A 120 -4.64 -3.37 -28.55
C GLU A 120 -4.70 -4.83 -28.05
N GLY A 121 -5.72 -5.22 -27.29
CA GLY A 121 -5.84 -6.57 -26.74
C GLY A 121 -4.86 -6.93 -25.61
N LYS A 122 -4.07 -5.97 -25.14
CA LYS A 122 -3.05 -6.19 -24.09
C LYS A 122 -3.59 -6.08 -22.66
N GLY A 123 -4.84 -5.66 -22.48
CA GLY A 123 -5.51 -5.48 -21.19
C GLY A 123 -5.33 -4.09 -20.58
N VAL A 124 -6.44 -3.57 -20.09
CA VAL A 124 -6.51 -2.30 -19.35
C VAL A 124 -7.01 -2.57 -17.95
N HIS A 125 -6.32 -2.02 -16.96
CA HIS A 125 -6.72 -2.12 -15.55
C HIS A 125 -7.29 -0.77 -15.10
N VAL A 126 -8.55 -0.77 -14.65
CA VAL A 126 -9.15 0.38 -13.96
C VAL A 126 -9.04 0.12 -12.47
N VAL A 127 -8.13 0.84 -11.82
CA VAL A 127 -7.74 0.61 -10.44
C VAL A 127 -8.50 1.57 -9.53
N THR A 128 -9.12 1.04 -8.48
CA THR A 128 -9.87 1.81 -7.49
C THR A 128 -9.49 1.42 -6.06
N VAL A 129 -10.03 2.11 -5.06
CA VAL A 129 -9.61 1.97 -3.66
C VAL A 129 -10.34 0.89 -2.87
N ASN A 130 -11.47 0.34 -3.35
CA ASN A 130 -12.21 -0.72 -2.66
C ASN A 130 -13.07 -1.55 -3.59
N ASP A 131 -13.47 -2.74 -3.14
CA ASP A 131 -14.27 -3.72 -3.88
C ASP A 131 -15.65 -3.19 -4.28
N TYR A 132 -16.28 -2.37 -3.44
CA TYR A 132 -17.58 -1.78 -3.76
C TYR A 132 -17.50 -0.90 -5.01
N LEU A 133 -16.50 -0.02 -5.10
CA LEU A 133 -16.29 0.84 -6.27
C LEU A 133 -15.91 0.01 -7.50
N ALA A 134 -15.02 -0.98 -7.34
CA ALA A 134 -14.62 -1.85 -8.44
C ALA A 134 -15.84 -2.56 -9.05
N LYS A 135 -16.68 -3.14 -8.22
CA LYS A 135 -17.90 -3.82 -8.65
C LYS A 135 -18.91 -2.86 -9.28
N ARG A 136 -19.22 -1.75 -8.59
CA ARG A 136 -20.19 -0.74 -9.06
C ARG A 136 -19.79 -0.20 -10.44
N ASP A 137 -18.51 0.17 -10.58
CA ASP A 137 -18.03 0.81 -11.79
C ASP A 137 -17.92 -0.20 -12.95
N ALA A 138 -17.57 -1.45 -12.67
CA ALA A 138 -17.61 -2.52 -13.66
C ALA A 138 -19.05 -2.79 -14.14
N GLU A 139 -20.01 -2.89 -13.24
CA GLU A 139 -21.41 -3.13 -13.58
C GLU A 139 -22.03 -1.94 -14.33
N TRP A 140 -21.64 -0.72 -14.00
CA TRP A 140 -22.21 0.49 -14.57
C TRP A 140 -21.52 0.90 -15.88
N MET A 141 -20.22 1.11 -15.87
CA MET A 141 -19.46 1.51 -17.06
C MET A 141 -19.21 0.34 -18.01
N GLY A 142 -19.17 -0.87 -17.47
CA GLY A 142 -19.02 -2.10 -18.27
C GLY A 142 -20.09 -2.23 -19.35
N GLN A 143 -21.32 -1.78 -19.12
CA GLN A 143 -22.38 -1.78 -20.12
C GLN A 143 -21.97 -1.07 -21.43
N VAL A 144 -21.19 0.03 -21.34
CA VAL A 144 -20.73 0.76 -22.52
C VAL A 144 -19.70 -0.07 -23.31
N HIS A 145 -18.78 -0.70 -22.59
CA HIS A 145 -17.72 -1.52 -23.16
C HIS A 145 -18.26 -2.79 -23.80
N GLU A 146 -19.17 -3.48 -23.09
CA GLU A 146 -19.84 -4.69 -23.58
C GLU A 146 -20.74 -4.39 -24.78
N PHE A 147 -21.44 -3.24 -24.78
CA PHE A 147 -22.19 -2.80 -25.95
C PHE A 147 -21.29 -2.63 -27.17
N LEU A 148 -20.06 -2.16 -26.99
CA LEU A 148 -19.06 -2.02 -28.06
C LEU A 148 -18.29 -3.33 -28.35
N GLY A 149 -18.64 -4.45 -27.71
CA GLY A 149 -18.09 -5.77 -27.97
C GLY A 149 -16.78 -6.10 -27.24
N LEU A 150 -16.42 -5.31 -26.21
CA LEU A 150 -15.29 -5.61 -25.31
C LEU A 150 -15.74 -6.47 -24.13
N LYS A 151 -14.86 -7.30 -23.60
CA LYS A 151 -15.07 -8.06 -22.37
C LYS A 151 -14.63 -7.26 -21.17
N VAL A 152 -15.49 -7.24 -20.15
CA VAL A 152 -15.22 -6.53 -18.88
C VAL A 152 -15.12 -7.56 -17.75
N GLY A 153 -14.07 -7.47 -16.96
CA GLY A 153 -13.85 -8.27 -15.76
C GLY A 153 -13.83 -7.42 -14.52
N VAL A 154 -14.09 -8.05 -13.38
CA VAL A 154 -13.94 -7.44 -12.05
C VAL A 154 -13.23 -8.41 -11.12
N VAL A 155 -12.18 -7.94 -10.46
CA VAL A 155 -11.45 -8.72 -9.47
C VAL A 155 -11.79 -8.20 -8.08
N LEU A 156 -12.34 -9.09 -7.26
CA LEU A 156 -12.74 -8.84 -5.88
C LEU A 156 -11.94 -9.76 -4.95
N ASN A 157 -11.84 -9.39 -3.70
CA ASN A 157 -11.12 -10.17 -2.68
C ASN A 157 -11.65 -11.62 -2.55
N SER A 158 -12.97 -11.81 -2.72
CA SER A 158 -13.62 -13.12 -2.57
C SER A 158 -13.32 -14.14 -3.67
N LEU A 159 -12.71 -13.72 -4.79
CA LEU A 159 -12.48 -14.60 -5.95
C LEU A 159 -11.30 -15.54 -5.73
N THR A 160 -11.44 -16.76 -6.22
CA THR A 160 -10.36 -17.76 -6.32
C THR A 160 -9.34 -17.35 -7.40
N SER A 161 -8.16 -17.96 -7.39
CA SER A 161 -7.11 -17.69 -8.40
C SER A 161 -7.56 -18.02 -9.82
N GLU A 162 -8.38 -19.04 -10.01
CA GLU A 162 -8.92 -19.42 -11.32
C GLU A 162 -9.89 -18.36 -11.83
N GLU A 163 -10.84 -17.94 -10.98
CA GLU A 163 -11.79 -16.86 -11.30
C GLU A 163 -11.06 -15.55 -11.59
N ARG A 164 -10.04 -15.19 -10.78
CA ARG A 164 -9.21 -14.00 -11.02
C ARG A 164 -8.55 -14.03 -12.39
N ARG A 165 -7.98 -15.20 -12.79
CA ARG A 165 -7.36 -15.35 -14.10
C ARG A 165 -8.35 -15.07 -15.23
N GLU A 166 -9.57 -15.58 -15.14
CA GLU A 166 -10.60 -15.31 -16.14
C GLU A 166 -10.91 -13.81 -16.23
N GLN A 167 -11.00 -13.12 -15.06
CA GLN A 167 -11.25 -11.69 -15.05
C GLN A 167 -10.10 -10.87 -15.64
N TYR A 168 -8.84 -11.25 -15.37
CA TYR A 168 -7.67 -10.56 -15.95
C TYR A 168 -7.50 -10.85 -17.46
N GLN A 169 -8.10 -11.89 -18.00
CA GLN A 169 -8.11 -12.15 -19.45
C GLN A 169 -9.12 -11.27 -20.22
N CYS A 170 -9.96 -10.52 -19.54
CA CYS A 170 -10.87 -9.56 -20.16
C CYS A 170 -10.10 -8.39 -20.78
N ASP A 171 -10.72 -7.66 -21.70
CA ASP A 171 -10.12 -6.48 -22.36
C ASP A 171 -9.91 -5.35 -21.35
N ILE A 172 -10.85 -5.18 -20.43
CA ILE A 172 -10.82 -4.19 -19.36
C ILE A 172 -11.13 -4.90 -18.04
N THR A 173 -10.29 -4.70 -17.04
CA THR A 173 -10.48 -5.29 -15.69
C THR A 173 -10.54 -4.20 -14.64
N TYR A 174 -11.63 -4.18 -13.87
CA TYR A 174 -11.77 -3.35 -12.69
C TYR A 174 -11.23 -4.11 -11.47
N VAL A 175 -10.38 -3.47 -10.68
CA VAL A 175 -9.68 -4.12 -9.57
C VAL A 175 -9.28 -3.10 -8.51
N THR A 176 -9.12 -3.53 -7.27
CA THR A 176 -8.56 -2.66 -6.23
C THR A 176 -7.03 -2.62 -6.33
N ASN A 177 -6.45 -1.51 -5.90
CA ASN A 177 -5.00 -1.32 -5.85
C ASN A 177 -4.31 -2.41 -5.03
N ASN A 178 -4.91 -2.82 -3.91
CA ASN A 178 -4.37 -3.85 -3.03
C ASN A 178 -4.38 -5.22 -3.70
N GLU A 179 -5.54 -5.66 -4.23
CA GLU A 179 -5.67 -6.98 -4.87
C GLU A 179 -4.76 -7.12 -6.08
N LEU A 180 -4.66 -6.08 -6.90
CA LEU A 180 -3.78 -6.08 -8.06
C LEU A 180 -2.31 -6.24 -7.68
N GLY A 181 -1.87 -5.52 -6.63
CA GLY A 181 -0.51 -5.64 -6.13
C GLY A 181 -0.24 -6.97 -5.42
N PHE A 182 -1.22 -7.52 -4.70
CA PHE A 182 -1.09 -8.85 -4.11
C PHE A 182 -1.10 -9.95 -5.15
N ASP A 183 -1.89 -9.83 -6.20
CA ASP A 183 -1.86 -10.80 -7.29
C ASP A 183 -0.51 -10.80 -8.02
N TYR A 184 0.11 -9.62 -8.18
CA TYR A 184 1.49 -9.54 -8.67
C TYR A 184 2.48 -10.28 -7.76
N LEU A 185 2.38 -10.10 -6.43
CA LEU A 185 3.25 -10.81 -5.50
C LEU A 185 2.97 -12.32 -5.49
N ARG A 186 1.68 -12.73 -5.53
CA ARG A 186 1.29 -14.15 -5.60
C ARG A 186 1.81 -14.82 -6.86
N ASP A 187 1.73 -14.15 -8.01
CA ASP A 187 2.24 -14.66 -9.28
C ASP A 187 3.76 -14.93 -9.25
N ASN A 188 4.49 -14.15 -8.44
CA ASN A 188 5.91 -14.38 -8.23
C ASN A 188 6.22 -15.45 -7.17
N MET A 189 5.19 -16.12 -6.62
CA MET A 189 5.33 -17.21 -5.65
C MET A 189 4.72 -18.53 -6.15
N VAL A 190 4.10 -18.55 -7.34
CA VAL A 190 3.51 -19.78 -7.94
C VAL A 190 4.60 -20.72 -8.42
N ILE A 191 4.31 -22.00 -8.43
CA ILE A 191 5.27 -23.05 -8.83
C ILE A 191 4.99 -23.64 -10.23
N TYR A 192 3.83 -23.32 -10.81
CA TYR A 192 3.44 -23.71 -12.16
C TYR A 192 2.96 -22.50 -12.95
N LYS A 193 3.28 -22.47 -14.25
CA LYS A 193 2.90 -21.37 -15.14
C LYS A 193 1.37 -21.18 -15.23
N GLU A 194 0.64 -22.27 -15.17
CA GLU A 194 -0.82 -22.29 -15.22
C GLU A 194 -1.47 -21.62 -13.98
N GLN A 195 -0.72 -21.41 -12.91
CA GLN A 195 -1.18 -20.72 -11.69
C GLN A 195 -1.11 -19.20 -11.79
N LEU A 196 -0.39 -18.68 -12.79
CA LEU A 196 -0.30 -17.23 -13.02
C LEU A 196 -1.68 -16.65 -13.32
N VAL A 197 -2.03 -15.56 -12.67
CA VAL A 197 -3.32 -14.89 -12.87
C VAL A 197 -3.20 -13.64 -13.72
N LEU A 198 -2.11 -12.88 -13.59
CA LEU A 198 -1.89 -11.62 -14.32
C LEU A 198 -1.36 -11.88 -15.73
N ARG A 199 -1.71 -10.97 -16.62
CA ARG A 199 -1.01 -10.71 -17.88
C ARG A 199 0.07 -9.65 -17.67
N ASP A 200 0.77 -9.27 -18.76
CA ASP A 200 1.70 -8.15 -18.74
C ASP A 200 0.98 -6.85 -18.30
N LEU A 201 1.65 -6.07 -17.47
CA LEU A 201 1.12 -4.82 -16.92
C LEU A 201 1.19 -3.71 -17.99
N HIS A 202 0.19 -3.66 -18.86
CA HIS A 202 0.20 -2.76 -20.01
C HIS A 202 -0.26 -1.33 -19.66
N TYR A 203 -1.53 -1.15 -19.25
CA TYR A 203 -2.07 0.17 -18.94
C TYR A 203 -2.92 0.15 -17.68
N ALA A 204 -2.66 1.10 -16.78
CA ALA A 204 -3.44 1.34 -15.58
C ALA A 204 -4.08 2.73 -15.59
N ILE A 205 -5.39 2.79 -15.34
CA ILE A 205 -6.12 4.02 -15.03
C ILE A 205 -6.44 3.97 -13.55
N ILE A 206 -5.83 4.87 -12.78
CA ILE A 206 -5.94 4.88 -11.31
C ILE A 206 -6.98 5.91 -10.91
N ASP A 207 -8.14 5.45 -10.42
CA ASP A 207 -9.13 6.32 -9.82
C ASP A 207 -8.74 6.70 -8.40
N GLU A 208 -9.04 7.94 -8.02
CA GLU A 208 -8.59 8.53 -6.75
C GLU A 208 -7.07 8.34 -6.55
N VAL A 209 -6.30 8.70 -7.59
CA VAL A 209 -4.85 8.46 -7.68
C VAL A 209 -4.05 9.00 -6.50
N ASP A 210 -4.51 10.07 -5.88
CA ASP A 210 -3.92 10.65 -4.69
C ASP A 210 -4.09 9.76 -3.45
N SER A 211 -5.19 9.00 -3.34
CA SER A 211 -5.34 8.00 -2.29
C SER A 211 -4.38 6.84 -2.50
N VAL A 212 -4.39 6.30 -3.71
CA VAL A 212 -3.61 5.10 -4.05
C VAL A 212 -2.10 5.36 -3.98
N LEU A 213 -1.65 6.45 -4.61
CA LEU A 213 -0.20 6.69 -4.81
C LEU A 213 0.43 7.61 -3.75
N ILE A 214 -0.36 8.27 -2.91
CA ILE A 214 0.15 9.14 -1.84
C ILE A 214 -0.22 8.59 -0.46
N ASP A 215 -1.53 8.42 -0.16
CA ASP A 215 -1.96 8.02 1.18
C ASP A 215 -1.58 6.57 1.50
N GLU A 216 -1.96 5.64 0.63
CA GLU A 216 -1.69 4.22 0.83
C GLU A 216 -0.25 3.83 0.54
N ALA A 217 0.49 4.67 -0.19
CA ALA A 217 1.88 4.43 -0.56
C ALA A 217 2.89 4.68 0.59
N ARG A 218 2.44 4.94 1.80
CA ARG A 218 3.28 5.05 3.01
C ARG A 218 3.77 3.69 3.51
N THR A 219 3.06 2.61 3.19
CA THR A 219 3.42 1.24 3.58
C THR A 219 3.47 0.35 2.35
N PRO A 220 4.46 -0.55 2.25
CA PRO A 220 4.53 -1.51 1.15
C PRO A 220 3.41 -2.55 1.25
N LEU A 221 3.17 -3.27 0.16
CA LEU A 221 2.39 -4.49 0.14
C LEU A 221 3.26 -5.63 0.67
N ILE A 222 2.76 -6.41 1.63
CA ILE A 222 3.51 -7.49 2.27
C ILE A 222 2.65 -8.75 2.30
N ILE A 223 3.19 -9.85 1.81
CA ILE A 223 2.66 -11.19 2.03
C ILE A 223 3.47 -11.84 3.14
N SER A 224 2.79 -12.34 4.16
CA SER A 224 3.40 -12.90 5.36
C SER A 224 3.17 -14.40 5.48
N GLY A 225 4.14 -15.10 6.08
CA GLY A 225 4.07 -16.50 6.49
C GLY A 225 4.39 -16.67 7.97
N GLN A 226 4.31 -17.88 8.48
CA GLN A 226 4.63 -18.16 9.90
C GLN A 226 6.14 -18.13 10.15
N SER A 227 6.57 -17.37 11.17
CA SER A 227 7.92 -17.42 11.71
C SER A 227 8.03 -18.50 12.79
N GLY A 228 9.23 -19.05 12.95
CA GLY A 228 9.56 -20.01 14.01
C GLY A 228 9.87 -19.39 15.38
N LYS A 229 9.91 -18.05 15.50
CA LYS A 229 10.34 -17.33 16.71
C LYS A 229 9.38 -17.48 17.89
N SER A 230 9.92 -17.32 19.10
CA SER A 230 9.18 -17.50 20.37
C SER A 230 8.34 -16.26 20.70
N THR A 231 7.10 -16.47 21.15
CA THR A 231 6.21 -15.38 21.60
C THR A 231 6.48 -14.92 23.05
N LYS A 232 7.26 -15.68 23.84
CA LYS A 232 7.51 -15.39 25.26
C LYS A 232 8.31 -14.13 25.51
N LEU A 233 9.15 -13.74 24.56
CA LEU A 233 9.99 -12.53 24.68
C LEU A 233 9.14 -11.26 24.70
N TYR A 234 8.06 -11.20 23.91
CA TYR A 234 7.13 -10.07 23.92
C TYR A 234 6.45 -9.87 25.26
N GLU A 235 6.03 -10.95 25.92
CA GLU A 235 5.44 -10.89 27.25
C GLU A 235 6.45 -10.41 28.31
N ALA A 236 7.71 -10.88 28.22
CA ALA A 236 8.77 -10.43 29.13
C ALA A 236 9.10 -8.93 28.93
N CYS A 237 9.19 -8.49 27.68
CA CYS A 237 9.42 -7.08 27.35
C CYS A 237 8.25 -6.17 27.77
N ASP A 238 7.00 -6.64 27.68
CA ASP A 238 5.83 -5.92 28.19
C ASP A 238 5.91 -5.69 29.70
N ILE A 239 6.27 -6.72 30.45
CA ILE A 239 6.43 -6.63 31.91
C ILE A 239 7.49 -5.58 32.28
N LEU A 240 8.63 -5.58 31.57
CA LEU A 240 9.70 -4.62 31.82
C LEU A 240 9.27 -3.20 31.39
N ALA A 241 8.65 -3.03 30.22
CA ALA A 241 8.22 -1.73 29.71
C ALA A 241 7.28 -0.99 30.67
N ARG A 242 6.41 -1.71 31.38
CA ARG A 242 5.51 -1.15 32.41
C ARG A 242 6.24 -0.64 33.66
N GLN A 243 7.48 -1.11 33.90
CA GLN A 243 8.28 -0.73 35.05
C GLN A 243 9.26 0.40 34.73
N MET A 244 9.37 0.77 33.46
CA MET A 244 10.26 1.81 32.98
C MET A 244 9.61 3.20 33.08
N GLU A 245 10.41 4.20 33.40
CA GLU A 245 9.98 5.59 33.57
C GLU A 245 10.28 6.41 32.32
N ARG A 246 9.28 7.11 31.81
CA ARG A 246 9.47 8.06 30.70
C ARG A 246 10.25 9.28 31.16
N GLY A 247 11.29 9.65 30.42
CA GLY A 247 12.03 10.90 30.56
C GLY A 247 11.43 12.05 29.76
N GLU A 248 11.94 13.26 29.97
CA GLU A 248 11.56 14.45 29.23
C GLU A 248 12.31 14.51 27.89
N ASP A 249 11.60 14.94 26.81
CA ASP A 249 12.19 15.11 25.48
C ASP A 249 13.03 16.39 25.44
N MET A 250 14.30 16.28 25.03
CA MET A 250 15.26 17.39 25.03
C MET A 250 15.23 18.28 23.79
N GLU A 251 14.28 18.12 22.87
CA GLU A 251 14.18 18.91 21.64
C GLU A 251 13.84 20.41 21.84
N ASP A 252 13.44 20.82 23.05
CA ASP A 252 13.07 22.20 23.36
C ASP A 252 14.25 23.09 23.86
N LEU A 253 15.49 22.60 23.83
CA LEU A 253 16.65 23.45 24.12
C LEU A 253 16.86 24.47 23.02
N SER A 254 16.71 25.74 23.39
CA SER A 254 17.02 26.83 22.46
C SER A 254 18.48 26.71 22.00
N LYS A 255 18.77 27.09 20.76
CA LYS A 255 20.18 27.17 20.25
C LYS A 255 21.11 27.97 21.16
N MET A 256 20.56 28.74 22.06
CA MET A 256 21.27 29.57 23.03
C MET A 256 21.80 28.73 24.21
N ASP A 257 21.01 27.75 24.67
CA ASP A 257 21.38 26.86 25.79
C ASP A 257 22.46 25.85 25.38
N ALA A 258 22.40 25.37 24.15
CA ALA A 258 23.45 24.52 23.56
C ALA A 258 24.80 25.24 23.42
N ILE A 259 24.78 26.57 23.17
CA ILE A 259 26.00 27.40 23.10
C ILE A 259 26.55 27.66 24.49
N MET A 260 25.71 27.65 25.54
CA MET A 260 26.16 27.89 26.93
C MET A 260 26.70 26.63 27.63
N GLY A 261 26.72 25.47 26.97
CA GLY A 261 27.31 24.25 27.52
C GLY A 261 26.53 23.64 28.67
N VAL A 262 25.24 23.87 28.75
CA VAL A 262 24.37 23.23 29.76
C VAL A 262 24.19 21.79 29.35
N VAL A 263 24.95 20.88 29.97
CA VAL A 263 24.72 19.44 29.89
C VAL A 263 23.59 19.13 30.87
N GLN A 264 22.36 18.92 30.36
CA GLN A 264 21.30 18.33 31.14
C GLN A 264 21.49 16.82 31.17
N GLU A 265 21.46 16.22 32.36
CA GLU A 265 21.44 14.77 32.52
C GLU A 265 20.13 14.21 31.92
N GLU A 266 20.21 13.17 31.11
CA GLU A 266 19.04 12.45 30.58
C GLU A 266 18.18 11.97 31.77
N THR A 267 16.90 12.35 31.76
CA THR A 267 15.95 11.94 32.79
C THR A 267 15.16 10.70 32.31
N GLY A 268 14.84 9.80 33.28
CA GLY A 268 14.05 8.60 32.97
C GLY A 268 14.84 7.46 32.33
N ASP A 269 14.14 6.41 31.94
CA ASP A 269 14.69 5.20 31.35
C ASP A 269 14.59 5.21 29.81
N PHE A 270 13.67 5.99 29.26
CA PHE A 270 13.48 6.16 27.83
C PHE A 270 12.85 7.52 27.49
N ILE A 271 13.11 7.98 26.28
CA ILE A 271 12.59 9.23 25.71
C ILE A 271 11.67 8.91 24.55
N VAL A 272 10.54 9.64 24.45
CA VAL A 272 9.53 9.46 23.39
C VAL A 272 9.45 10.70 22.54
N ASN A 273 9.76 10.59 21.27
CA ASN A 273 9.48 11.63 20.27
C ASN A 273 8.14 11.34 19.59
N GLU A 274 7.09 12.04 20.00
CA GLU A 274 5.73 11.83 19.45
C GLU A 274 5.62 12.29 17.98
N LYS A 275 6.42 13.27 17.54
CA LYS A 275 6.39 13.80 16.16
C LYS A 275 6.91 12.78 15.16
N ASP A 276 7.99 12.10 15.52
CA ASP A 276 8.66 11.12 14.66
C ASP A 276 8.21 9.68 14.97
N LYS A 277 7.36 9.49 16.00
CA LYS A 277 6.88 8.19 16.50
C LYS A 277 8.03 7.24 16.87
N ILE A 278 9.08 7.77 17.51
CA ILE A 278 10.29 7.03 17.91
C ILE A 278 10.40 6.98 19.43
N VAL A 279 10.93 5.86 19.93
CA VAL A 279 11.29 5.69 21.34
C VAL A 279 12.76 5.28 21.41
N ASN A 280 13.54 5.99 22.23
CA ASN A 280 14.94 5.73 22.48
C ASN A 280 15.19 5.40 23.95
N LEU A 281 16.02 4.39 24.19
CA LEU A 281 16.48 4.07 25.56
C LEU A 281 17.57 5.06 25.99
N THR A 282 17.54 5.48 27.24
CA THR A 282 18.66 6.22 27.88
C THR A 282 19.70 5.22 28.40
N GLU A 283 20.86 5.71 28.84
CA GLU A 283 21.87 4.85 29.48
C GLU A 283 21.29 4.10 30.71
N ARG A 284 20.44 4.78 31.50
CA ARG A 284 19.74 4.18 32.61
C ARG A 284 18.75 3.08 32.17
N GLY A 285 18.08 3.28 31.04
CA GLY A 285 17.18 2.32 30.46
C GLY A 285 17.91 1.08 29.95
N VAL A 286 19.05 1.26 29.28
CA VAL A 286 19.90 0.17 28.83
C VAL A 286 20.35 -0.69 30.01
N ALA A 287 20.87 -0.07 31.08
CA ALA A 287 21.31 -0.79 32.28
C ALA A 287 20.15 -1.59 32.93
N LYS A 288 18.93 -1.04 32.94
CA LYS A 288 17.74 -1.78 33.44
C LYS A 288 17.39 -2.99 32.59
N VAL A 289 17.48 -2.88 31.26
CA VAL A 289 17.23 -4.00 30.33
C VAL A 289 18.28 -5.09 30.56
N GLU A 290 19.55 -4.72 30.61
CA GLU A 290 20.67 -5.65 30.85
C GLU A 290 20.50 -6.41 32.18
N GLN A 291 20.15 -5.70 33.22
CA GLN A 291 19.88 -6.30 34.53
C GLN A 291 18.68 -7.26 34.52
N PHE A 292 17.59 -6.90 33.84
CA PHE A 292 16.36 -7.71 33.79
C PHE A 292 16.56 -9.02 33.00
N PHE A 293 17.27 -8.95 31.87
CA PHE A 293 17.52 -10.12 31.02
C PHE A 293 18.82 -10.88 31.39
N HIS A 294 19.58 -10.39 32.39
CA HIS A 294 20.88 -10.96 32.81
C HIS A 294 21.88 -11.07 31.65
N ILE A 295 22.01 -10.01 30.87
CA ILE A 295 22.96 -9.89 29.76
C ILE A 295 24.03 -8.84 30.09
N ASP A 296 25.23 -9.01 29.55
CA ASP A 296 26.36 -8.13 29.85
C ASP A 296 26.36 -6.86 29.01
N ASN A 297 25.87 -6.92 27.75
CA ASN A 297 25.84 -5.79 26.83
C ASN A 297 24.64 -5.91 25.86
N LEU A 298 23.72 -4.96 25.90
CA LEU A 298 22.53 -4.93 25.03
C LEU A 298 22.89 -4.69 23.56
N ALA A 299 24.03 -4.04 23.28
CA ALA A 299 24.46 -3.73 21.90
C ALA A 299 25.12 -4.91 21.17
N ASP A 300 25.36 -6.03 21.83
CA ASP A 300 25.94 -7.21 21.20
C ASP A 300 24.98 -7.81 20.16
N PRO A 301 25.50 -8.31 19.03
CA PRO A 301 24.69 -8.90 17.98
C PRO A 301 23.72 -10.01 18.43
N GLU A 302 24.10 -10.77 19.48
CA GLU A 302 23.27 -11.82 20.05
C GLU A 302 22.06 -11.27 20.84
N ASN A 303 22.10 -10.02 21.29
CA ASN A 303 21.09 -9.37 22.11
C ASN A 303 20.19 -8.38 21.32
N LEU A 304 20.41 -8.22 20.02
CA LEU A 304 19.63 -7.31 19.16
C LEU A 304 18.13 -7.62 19.17
N GLU A 305 17.75 -8.89 19.31
CA GLU A 305 16.34 -9.28 19.41
C GLU A 305 15.69 -8.76 20.71
N ILE A 306 16.41 -8.75 21.81
CA ILE A 306 15.94 -8.19 23.09
C ILE A 306 15.81 -6.67 22.98
N GLN A 307 16.83 -6.00 22.42
CA GLN A 307 16.80 -4.57 22.19
C GLN A 307 15.62 -4.16 21.33
N HIS A 308 15.39 -4.86 20.23
CA HIS A 308 14.27 -4.59 19.33
C HIS A 308 12.92 -4.76 20.04
N ASN A 309 12.71 -5.87 20.72
CA ASN A 309 11.43 -6.16 21.38
C ASN A 309 11.10 -5.21 22.54
N ILE A 310 12.10 -4.74 23.31
CA ILE A 310 11.84 -3.76 24.37
C ILE A 310 11.46 -2.39 23.78
N ILE A 311 12.08 -1.96 22.69
CA ILE A 311 11.72 -0.73 21.99
C ILE A 311 10.28 -0.84 21.45
N LEU A 312 9.90 -1.99 20.89
CA LEU A 312 8.53 -2.22 20.43
C LEU A 312 7.52 -2.21 21.58
N ALA A 313 7.84 -2.80 22.72
CA ALA A 313 6.99 -2.76 23.91
C ALA A 313 6.78 -1.32 24.40
N LEU A 314 7.84 -0.52 24.46
CA LEU A 314 7.76 0.89 24.83
C LEU A 314 6.97 1.71 23.79
N ARG A 315 7.14 1.45 22.48
CA ARG A 315 6.30 2.06 21.42
C ARG A 315 4.84 1.70 21.58
N ALA A 316 4.53 0.42 21.84
CA ALA A 316 3.17 -0.04 22.03
C ALA A 316 2.49 0.67 23.21
N HIS A 317 3.22 0.91 24.29
CA HIS A 317 2.68 1.62 25.48
C HIS A 317 2.51 3.11 25.29
N ASN A 318 3.43 3.78 24.60
CA ASN A 318 3.54 5.24 24.59
C ASN A 318 3.03 5.90 23.30
N LEU A 319 2.98 5.17 22.19
CA LEU A 319 2.66 5.70 20.86
C LEU A 319 1.49 5.00 20.15
N MET A 320 0.95 3.92 20.74
CA MET A 320 -0.18 3.18 20.18
C MET A 320 -1.34 3.18 21.16
N PHE A 321 -2.44 3.81 20.78
CA PHE A 321 -3.58 4.04 21.65
C PHE A 321 -4.79 3.19 21.21
N ARG A 322 -5.42 2.56 22.20
CA ARG A 322 -6.64 1.82 21.98
C ARG A 322 -7.77 2.76 21.56
N ASP A 323 -8.62 2.29 20.65
CA ASP A 323 -9.74 3.02 20.06
C ASP A 323 -9.34 4.20 19.13
N GLN A 324 -8.02 4.41 18.93
CA GLN A 324 -7.45 5.31 17.92
C GLN A 324 -6.70 4.53 16.85
N ASP A 325 -5.61 3.85 17.25
CA ASP A 325 -4.74 3.11 16.34
C ASP A 325 -5.22 1.66 16.16
N TYR A 326 -5.86 1.10 17.17
CA TYR A 326 -6.39 -0.26 17.17
C TYR A 326 -7.58 -0.42 18.10
N VAL A 327 -8.36 -1.49 17.87
CA VAL A 327 -9.42 -1.94 18.76
C VAL A 327 -9.18 -3.39 19.19
N VAL A 328 -9.69 -3.77 20.36
CA VAL A 328 -9.65 -5.16 20.85
C VAL A 328 -11.05 -5.75 20.73
N LYS A 329 -11.19 -6.80 19.91
CA LYS A 329 -12.44 -7.50 19.70
C LYS A 329 -12.20 -9.01 19.57
N ASP A 330 -13.02 -9.83 20.24
CA ASP A 330 -12.95 -11.29 20.15
C ASP A 330 -11.56 -11.85 20.51
N ASP A 331 -10.91 -11.30 21.53
CA ASP A 331 -9.56 -11.63 21.97
C ASP A 331 -8.48 -11.43 20.88
N GLN A 332 -8.68 -10.43 20.01
CA GLN A 332 -7.76 -10.05 18.94
C GLN A 332 -7.61 -8.54 18.86
N VAL A 333 -6.39 -8.11 18.58
CA VAL A 333 -6.09 -6.73 18.21
C VAL A 333 -6.42 -6.54 16.73
N LEU A 334 -7.21 -5.52 16.40
CA LEU A 334 -7.57 -5.14 15.05
C LEU A 334 -7.12 -3.71 14.80
N ILE A 335 -6.40 -3.49 13.71
CA ILE A 335 -5.89 -2.17 13.35
C ILE A 335 -7.07 -1.26 12.93
N VAL A 336 -6.98 0.00 13.31
CA VAL A 336 -7.82 1.07 12.78
C VAL A 336 -6.95 1.89 11.83
N ASP A 337 -7.42 2.10 10.61
CA ASP A 337 -6.73 2.90 9.63
C ASP A 337 -6.76 4.38 10.03
N GLU A 338 -5.60 4.99 10.20
CA GLU A 338 -5.42 6.38 10.61
C GLU A 338 -6.12 7.37 9.66
N PHE A 339 -6.23 7.04 8.36
CA PHE A 339 -6.82 7.91 7.35
C PHE A 339 -8.32 7.73 7.17
N THR A 340 -8.78 6.48 7.17
CA THR A 340 -10.19 6.17 6.92
C THR A 340 -10.98 5.96 8.20
N GLY A 341 -10.30 5.77 9.34
CA GLY A 341 -10.90 5.37 10.61
C GLY A 341 -11.58 3.99 10.56
N ARG A 342 -11.23 3.16 9.56
CA ARG A 342 -11.81 1.85 9.34
C ARG A 342 -11.06 0.77 10.10
N ILE A 343 -11.80 -0.17 10.69
CA ILE A 343 -11.20 -1.40 11.22
C ILE A 343 -10.73 -2.22 10.02
N MET A 344 -9.48 -2.68 10.09
CA MET A 344 -8.86 -3.49 9.06
C MET A 344 -8.70 -4.93 9.53
N PRO A 345 -9.71 -5.80 9.31
CA PRO A 345 -9.61 -7.21 9.66
C PRO A 345 -8.51 -7.88 8.87
N GLY A 346 -7.70 -8.71 9.53
CA GLY A 346 -6.61 -9.43 8.87
C GLY A 346 -5.31 -8.66 8.74
N ARG A 347 -5.30 -7.32 8.84
CA ARG A 347 -4.07 -6.53 8.92
C ARG A 347 -3.38 -6.68 10.25
N ARG A 348 -2.05 -6.64 10.20
CA ARG A 348 -1.18 -6.63 11.38
C ARG A 348 -0.10 -5.56 11.21
N TYR A 349 0.31 -4.94 12.31
CA TYR A 349 1.51 -4.11 12.28
C TYR A 349 2.72 -4.97 12.02
N SER A 350 3.66 -4.46 11.24
CA SER A 350 4.92 -5.13 10.91
C SER A 350 5.89 -5.16 12.09
N ASP A 351 6.98 -5.87 11.90
CA ASP A 351 8.19 -5.83 12.73
C ASP A 351 7.97 -6.17 14.21
N GLY A 352 6.97 -7.01 14.53
CA GLY A 352 6.67 -7.39 15.91
C GLY A 352 5.82 -6.40 16.70
N LEU A 353 5.51 -5.20 16.16
CA LEU A 353 4.72 -4.20 16.88
C LEU A 353 3.30 -4.71 17.21
N HIS A 354 2.71 -5.51 16.32
CA HIS A 354 1.39 -6.10 16.58
C HIS A 354 1.42 -7.05 17.78
N GLN A 355 2.45 -7.87 17.89
CA GLN A 355 2.68 -8.77 19.01
C GLN A 355 2.95 -8.01 20.31
N ALA A 356 3.68 -6.88 20.23
CA ALA A 356 3.88 -6.02 21.39
C ALA A 356 2.56 -5.41 21.89
N ILE A 357 1.65 -5.03 20.96
CA ILE A 357 0.30 -4.58 21.30
C ILE A 357 -0.56 -5.73 21.85
N GLU A 358 -0.48 -6.93 21.25
CA GLU A 358 -1.16 -8.12 21.77
C GLU A 358 -0.71 -8.43 23.23
N ALA A 359 0.60 -8.32 23.52
CA ALA A 359 1.14 -8.47 24.87
C ALA A 359 0.64 -7.36 25.82
N LYS A 360 0.66 -6.10 25.38
CA LYS A 360 0.14 -4.95 26.13
C LYS A 360 -1.32 -5.12 26.52
N GLU A 361 -2.17 -5.59 25.61
CA GLU A 361 -3.61 -5.78 25.82
C GLU A 361 -3.95 -7.13 26.48
N HIS A 362 -2.95 -7.95 26.82
CA HIS A 362 -3.11 -9.28 27.42
C HIS A 362 -3.99 -10.23 26.60
N VAL A 363 -4.04 -10.07 25.30
CA VAL A 363 -4.62 -11.03 24.38
C VAL A 363 -3.57 -12.06 23.99
N LYS A 364 -3.99 -13.18 23.42
CA LYS A 364 -3.06 -14.24 23.00
C LYS A 364 -2.08 -13.71 21.95
N VAL A 365 -0.81 -13.61 22.31
CA VAL A 365 0.26 -13.23 21.37
C VAL A 365 0.40 -14.31 20.30
N LYS A 366 0.13 -13.95 19.06
CA LYS A 366 0.29 -14.87 17.92
C LYS A 366 1.75 -14.87 17.49
N ARG A 367 2.19 -15.97 16.87
CA ARG A 367 3.55 -16.06 16.34
C ARG A 367 3.83 -14.93 15.38
N GLU A 368 5.05 -14.44 15.39
CA GLU A 368 5.54 -13.45 14.43
C GLU A 368 5.36 -13.96 13.01
N SER A 369 5.02 -13.08 12.11
CA SER A 369 4.93 -13.41 10.70
C SER A 369 6.22 -13.01 10.00
N LYS A 370 6.78 -13.93 9.23
CA LYS A 370 7.93 -13.67 8.36
C LYS A 370 7.43 -13.09 7.04
N THR A 371 8.10 -12.06 6.53
CA THR A 371 7.82 -11.50 5.21
C THR A 371 8.22 -12.49 4.13
N LEU A 372 7.27 -12.92 3.31
CA LEU A 372 7.52 -13.84 2.18
C LEU A 372 7.74 -13.09 0.87
N ALA A 373 7.00 -12.01 0.67
CA ALA A 373 7.12 -11.15 -0.50
C ALA A 373 6.68 -9.73 -0.14
N THR A 374 7.34 -8.74 -0.70
CA THR A 374 7.03 -7.33 -0.49
C THR A 374 7.26 -6.52 -1.75
N ILE A 375 6.49 -5.44 -1.93
CA ILE A 375 6.73 -4.42 -2.95
C ILE A 375 6.07 -3.11 -2.51
N THR A 376 6.73 -1.97 -2.75
CA THR A 376 6.08 -0.67 -2.56
C THR A 376 5.10 -0.37 -3.69
N PHE A 377 4.06 0.41 -3.41
CA PHE A 377 3.12 0.87 -4.45
C PHE A 377 3.84 1.64 -5.56
N GLN A 378 4.85 2.43 -5.20
CA GLN A 378 5.67 3.19 -6.13
C GLN A 378 6.33 2.26 -7.16
N ASN A 379 7.04 1.24 -6.69
CA ASN A 379 7.72 0.29 -7.56
C ASN A 379 6.72 -0.58 -8.34
N PHE A 380 5.60 -0.96 -7.71
CA PHE A 380 4.58 -1.75 -8.39
C PHE A 380 3.94 -1.00 -9.56
N PHE A 381 3.41 0.22 -9.33
CA PHE A 381 2.77 0.98 -10.42
C PHE A 381 3.75 1.46 -11.47
N ASN A 382 5.04 1.60 -11.14
CA ASN A 382 6.08 1.89 -12.13
C ASN A 382 6.39 0.74 -13.09
N LYS A 383 5.89 -0.48 -12.82
CA LYS A 383 5.99 -1.63 -13.75
C LYS A 383 4.99 -1.57 -14.91
N PHE A 384 3.96 -0.76 -14.81
CA PHE A 384 3.04 -0.57 -15.93
C PHE A 384 3.73 0.15 -17.08
N GLY A 385 3.56 -0.36 -18.29
CA GLY A 385 4.05 0.29 -19.51
C GLY A 385 3.46 1.69 -19.70
N LYS A 386 2.20 1.87 -19.27
CA LYS A 386 1.49 3.14 -19.27
C LYS A 386 0.63 3.25 -18.02
N LYS A 387 0.62 4.38 -17.37
CA LYS A 387 -0.23 4.68 -16.21
C LYS A 387 -0.79 6.07 -16.27
N ALA A 388 -2.01 6.25 -15.83
CA ALA A 388 -2.70 7.52 -15.73
C ALA A 388 -3.52 7.58 -14.45
N GLY A 389 -3.84 8.77 -13.99
CA GLY A 389 -4.59 8.94 -12.75
C GLY A 389 -5.67 10.02 -12.86
N MET A 390 -6.71 9.86 -12.05
CA MET A 390 -7.75 10.88 -11.91
C MET A 390 -8.11 11.09 -10.45
N THR A 391 -8.33 12.33 -10.06
CA THR A 391 -8.79 12.73 -8.73
C THR A 391 -9.30 14.17 -8.75
N GLY A 392 -9.90 14.62 -7.65
CA GLY A 392 -10.31 16.03 -7.47
C GLY A 392 -9.24 16.94 -6.87
N THR A 393 -8.08 16.41 -6.47
CA THR A 393 -7.15 17.05 -5.53
C THR A 393 -5.68 16.63 -5.71
N ALA A 394 -5.16 16.57 -6.94
CA ALA A 394 -3.78 16.15 -7.20
C ALA A 394 -2.75 17.29 -7.18
N LEU A 395 -3.17 18.52 -7.50
CA LEU A 395 -2.24 19.64 -7.76
C LEU A 395 -1.37 19.99 -6.53
N THR A 396 -1.84 19.72 -5.32
CA THR A 396 -1.06 19.95 -4.10
C THR A 396 0.17 19.07 -4.01
N GLU A 397 0.12 17.88 -4.62
CA GLU A 397 1.15 16.85 -4.62
C GLU A 397 1.81 16.67 -6.01
N GLU A 398 1.63 17.64 -6.92
CA GLU A 398 2.14 17.58 -8.30
C GLU A 398 3.64 17.23 -8.35
N LYS A 399 4.41 17.79 -7.44
CA LYS A 399 5.85 17.53 -7.35
C LYS A 399 6.15 16.06 -7.11
N GLU A 400 5.44 15.43 -6.19
CA GLU A 400 5.62 14.02 -5.86
C GLU A 400 5.19 13.12 -7.03
N PHE A 401 4.05 13.40 -7.66
CA PHE A 401 3.61 12.65 -8.84
C PHE A 401 4.62 12.71 -9.98
N ARG A 402 5.26 13.86 -10.18
CA ARG A 402 6.30 14.02 -11.21
C ARG A 402 7.60 13.32 -10.83
N ASP A 403 8.09 13.53 -9.61
CA ASP A 403 9.40 13.06 -9.19
C ASP A 403 9.45 11.52 -9.00
N ILE A 404 8.35 10.91 -8.54
CA ILE A 404 8.29 9.47 -8.23
C ILE A 404 7.66 8.66 -9.35
N TYR A 405 6.56 9.16 -9.93
CA TYR A 405 5.76 8.39 -10.89
C TYR A 405 5.91 8.87 -12.34
N GLY A 406 6.60 9.97 -12.58
CA GLY A 406 6.78 10.56 -13.92
C GLY A 406 5.48 11.13 -14.51
N MET A 407 4.47 11.39 -13.67
CA MET A 407 3.17 11.92 -14.11
C MET A 407 3.03 13.37 -13.71
N ASP A 408 2.66 14.25 -14.65
CA ASP A 408 2.26 15.62 -14.34
C ASP A 408 0.75 15.75 -14.16
N VAL A 409 0.34 16.84 -13.51
CA VAL A 409 -1.07 17.10 -13.18
C VAL A 409 -1.62 18.20 -14.09
N VAL A 410 -2.76 17.94 -14.70
CA VAL A 410 -3.51 18.92 -15.46
C VAL A 410 -4.84 19.19 -14.80
N GLU A 411 -5.02 20.41 -14.30
CA GLU A 411 -6.28 20.85 -13.69
C GLU A 411 -7.28 21.19 -14.81
N ILE A 412 -8.41 20.48 -14.82
CA ILE A 412 -9.48 20.62 -15.81
C ILE A 412 -10.57 21.54 -15.25
N PRO A 413 -11.04 22.53 -16.00
CA PRO A 413 -12.12 23.40 -15.54
C PRO A 413 -13.41 22.59 -15.31
N THR A 414 -14.24 23.06 -14.38
CA THR A 414 -15.54 22.46 -14.12
C THR A 414 -16.52 22.75 -15.27
N ASN A 415 -17.42 21.80 -15.52
CA ASN A 415 -18.47 21.95 -16.56
C ASN A 415 -19.40 23.14 -16.27
N ARG A 416 -19.72 23.38 -14.99
CA ARG A 416 -20.45 24.58 -14.52
C ARG A 416 -19.63 25.30 -13.45
N PRO A 417 -19.70 26.63 -13.33
CA PRO A 417 -19.02 27.37 -12.28
C PRO A 417 -19.40 26.85 -10.88
N ILE A 418 -18.42 26.80 -9.99
CA ILE A 418 -18.66 26.41 -8.59
C ILE A 418 -19.43 27.52 -7.89
N ALA A 419 -20.62 27.20 -7.38
CA ALA A 419 -21.49 28.11 -6.64
C ALA A 419 -21.28 28.03 -5.11
N ARG A 420 -20.51 27.04 -4.62
CA ARG A 420 -20.20 26.85 -3.20
C ARG A 420 -19.43 28.04 -2.64
N LYS A 421 -19.77 28.45 -1.41
CA LYS A 421 -19.05 29.45 -0.63
C LYS A 421 -18.15 28.78 0.39
N ASP A 422 -16.86 28.96 0.24
CA ASP A 422 -15.87 28.49 1.22
C ASP A 422 -15.61 29.63 2.23
N LEU A 423 -16.14 29.45 3.45
CA LEU A 423 -16.03 30.42 4.54
C LEU A 423 -14.66 30.33 5.21
N GLN A 424 -14.27 31.40 5.95
CA GLN A 424 -13.05 31.38 6.74
C GLN A 424 -13.15 30.39 7.89
N ASP A 425 -11.99 29.89 8.35
CA ASP A 425 -11.94 29.00 9.49
C ASP A 425 -12.33 29.73 10.78
N ALA A 426 -13.12 29.07 11.60
CA ALA A 426 -13.51 29.50 12.93
C ALA A 426 -12.54 28.89 13.95
N VAL A 427 -11.75 29.73 14.63
CA VAL A 427 -10.74 29.27 15.58
C VAL A 427 -11.21 29.54 17.00
N TYR A 428 -11.14 28.53 17.85
CA TYR A 428 -11.53 28.55 19.26
C TYR A 428 -10.34 28.20 20.16
N LYS A 429 -10.39 28.61 21.41
CA LYS A 429 -9.34 28.33 22.38
C LYS A 429 -9.32 26.85 22.77
N THR A 430 -10.47 26.26 23.04
CA THR A 430 -10.60 24.91 23.56
C THR A 430 -11.44 24.02 22.65
N LYS A 431 -11.20 22.69 22.71
CA LYS A 431 -12.03 21.68 22.01
C LYS A 431 -13.51 21.77 22.39
N LYS A 432 -13.79 22.07 23.67
CA LYS A 432 -15.15 22.17 24.19
C LYS A 432 -15.93 23.33 23.56
N GLU A 433 -15.32 24.52 23.46
CA GLU A 433 -15.92 25.69 22.78
C GLU A 433 -16.19 25.40 21.31
N LYS A 434 -15.21 24.79 20.63
CA LYS A 434 -15.33 24.36 19.25
C LYS A 434 -16.54 23.45 19.04
N LEU A 435 -16.65 22.37 19.84
CA LEU A 435 -17.77 21.43 19.75
C LEU A 435 -19.13 22.08 19.97
N HIS A 436 -19.21 23.03 20.91
CA HIS A 436 -20.43 23.78 21.16
C HIS A 436 -20.85 24.61 19.95
N ALA A 437 -19.90 25.30 19.33
CA ALA A 437 -20.12 26.09 18.13
C ALA A 437 -20.54 25.24 16.93
N ILE A 438 -19.93 24.04 16.76
CA ILE A 438 -20.33 23.08 15.73
C ILE A 438 -21.78 22.64 15.92
N VAL A 439 -22.15 22.26 17.14
CA VAL A 439 -23.53 21.83 17.45
C VAL A 439 -24.52 22.96 17.14
N GLU A 440 -24.21 24.18 17.51
CA GLU A 440 -25.05 25.36 17.22
C GLU A 440 -25.19 25.58 15.71
N ALA A 441 -24.09 25.48 14.94
CA ALA A 441 -24.11 25.60 13.49
C ALA A 441 -24.96 24.52 12.81
N VAL A 442 -24.91 23.29 13.32
CA VAL A 442 -25.75 22.17 12.85
C VAL A 442 -27.22 22.43 13.15
N VAL A 443 -27.55 22.84 14.37
CA VAL A 443 -28.95 23.18 14.77
C VAL A 443 -29.53 24.28 13.89
N GLN A 444 -28.76 25.35 13.65
CA GLN A 444 -29.19 26.47 12.81
C GLN A 444 -29.40 26.05 11.34
N ALA A 445 -28.55 25.20 10.81
CA ALA A 445 -28.70 24.72 9.44
C ALA A 445 -29.91 23.75 9.31
N HIS A 446 -30.04 22.81 10.23
CA HIS A 446 -31.17 21.87 10.29
C HIS A 446 -32.50 22.61 10.41
N ALA A 447 -32.58 23.65 11.23
CA ALA A 447 -33.79 24.48 11.36
C ALA A 447 -34.17 25.19 10.06
N LYS A 448 -33.22 25.47 9.17
CA LYS A 448 -33.46 26.02 7.82
C LYS A 448 -33.79 24.94 6.78
N GLY A 449 -33.74 23.67 7.17
CA GLY A 449 -33.89 22.55 6.22
C GLY A 449 -32.64 22.32 5.35
N GLN A 450 -31.52 22.97 5.66
CA GLN A 450 -30.26 22.80 4.93
C GLN A 450 -29.60 21.48 5.34
N PRO A 451 -29.27 20.57 4.39
CA PRO A 451 -28.55 19.35 4.73
C PRO A 451 -27.13 19.67 5.19
N VAL A 452 -26.66 18.93 6.19
CA VAL A 452 -25.33 19.12 6.83
C VAL A 452 -24.53 17.83 6.79
N LEU A 453 -23.30 17.92 6.31
CA LEU A 453 -22.29 16.87 6.44
C LEU A 453 -21.18 17.37 7.36
N VAL A 454 -21.00 16.69 8.49
CA VAL A 454 -19.94 17.00 9.45
C VAL A 454 -18.81 15.99 9.28
N GLY A 455 -17.64 16.49 8.89
CA GLY A 455 -16.41 15.68 8.77
C GLY A 455 -15.64 15.68 10.10
N THR A 456 -15.34 14.48 10.63
CA THR A 456 -14.53 14.26 11.84
C THR A 456 -13.29 13.46 11.50
N ILE A 457 -12.20 13.61 12.25
CA ILE A 457 -10.96 12.87 12.03
C ILE A 457 -11.02 11.49 12.67
N THR A 458 -11.53 11.41 13.93
CA THR A 458 -11.56 10.18 14.70
C THR A 458 -12.97 9.65 14.93
N ILE A 459 -13.08 8.36 15.20
CA ILE A 459 -14.35 7.73 15.60
C ILE A 459 -14.84 8.32 16.91
N GLU A 460 -13.94 8.57 17.86
CA GLU A 460 -14.25 9.17 19.16
C GLU A 460 -14.90 10.54 19.00
N ALA A 461 -14.32 11.42 18.18
CA ALA A 461 -14.88 12.73 17.88
C ALA A 461 -16.28 12.63 17.24
N SER A 462 -16.49 11.63 16.40
CA SER A 462 -17.81 11.38 15.77
C SER A 462 -18.85 10.93 16.78
N GLU A 463 -18.47 10.08 17.73
CA GLU A 463 -19.35 9.59 18.81
C GLU A 463 -19.67 10.69 19.82
N GLU A 464 -18.68 11.49 20.21
CA GLU A 464 -18.87 12.64 21.10
C GLU A 464 -19.86 13.65 20.50
N LEU A 465 -19.64 14.02 19.23
CA LEU A 465 -20.54 14.93 18.51
C LEU A 465 -21.94 14.34 18.36
N SER A 466 -22.06 13.05 18.05
CA SER A 466 -23.33 12.34 17.98
C SER A 466 -24.09 12.42 19.30
N ASN A 467 -23.39 12.22 20.44
CA ASN A 467 -24.00 12.32 21.76
C ASN A 467 -24.48 13.75 22.07
N LEU A 468 -23.75 14.75 21.65
CA LEU A 468 -24.14 16.16 21.82
C LEU A 468 -25.38 16.50 20.98
N LEU A 469 -25.45 16.07 19.72
CA LEU A 469 -26.60 16.28 18.83
C LEU A 469 -27.85 15.55 19.32
N ARG A 470 -27.72 14.33 19.88
CA ARG A 470 -28.83 13.63 20.53
C ARG A 470 -29.42 14.40 21.71
N LYS A 471 -28.58 15.02 22.55
CA LYS A 471 -29.03 15.88 23.66
C LYS A 471 -29.82 17.08 23.18
N GLN A 472 -29.53 17.58 21.96
CA GLN A 472 -30.24 18.68 21.33
C GLN A 472 -31.49 18.20 20.53
N GLY A 473 -31.74 16.91 20.50
CA GLY A 473 -32.89 16.34 19.77
C GLY A 473 -32.76 16.35 18.24
N ILE A 474 -31.55 16.50 17.70
CA ILE A 474 -31.30 16.54 16.25
C ILE A 474 -31.18 15.10 15.73
N PRO A 475 -32.09 14.67 14.82
CA PRO A 475 -31.96 13.38 14.15
C PRO A 475 -30.75 13.41 13.21
N HIS A 476 -29.88 12.41 13.30
CA HIS A 476 -28.67 12.34 12.49
C HIS A 476 -28.24 10.90 12.24
N LYS A 477 -27.48 10.71 11.18
CA LYS A 477 -26.82 9.44 10.83
C LYS A 477 -25.31 9.58 11.09
N VAL A 478 -24.69 8.49 11.59
CA VAL A 478 -23.23 8.45 11.82
C VAL A 478 -22.65 7.41 10.89
N LEU A 479 -21.67 7.83 10.10
CA LEU A 479 -20.92 7.02 9.18
C LEU A 479 -19.49 6.92 9.69
N ASN A 480 -19.17 5.80 10.29
CA ASN A 480 -17.81 5.47 10.76
C ASN A 480 -17.51 4.01 10.48
N ALA A 481 -16.28 3.57 10.78
CA ALA A 481 -15.80 2.23 10.52
C ALA A 481 -16.63 1.08 11.11
N LYS A 482 -17.56 1.38 12.01
CA LYS A 482 -18.45 0.36 12.62
C LYS A 482 -19.64 -0.01 11.72
N PHE A 483 -19.95 0.77 10.68
CA PHE A 483 -21.17 0.67 9.87
C PHE A 483 -20.93 0.57 8.35
N HIS A 484 -19.93 -0.18 7.93
CA HIS A 484 -19.52 -0.30 6.53
C HIS A 484 -20.61 -0.71 5.53
N GLU A 485 -21.46 -1.68 5.91
CA GLU A 485 -22.43 -2.27 4.99
C GLU A 485 -23.51 -1.28 4.55
N MET A 486 -23.74 -0.23 5.34
CA MET A 486 -24.76 0.79 5.08
C MET A 486 -24.18 2.10 4.53
N GLU A 487 -22.87 2.15 4.25
CA GLU A 487 -22.17 3.37 3.87
C GLU A 487 -22.80 4.08 2.67
N ALA A 488 -23.04 3.35 1.60
CA ALA A 488 -23.59 3.91 0.36
C ALA A 488 -24.98 4.50 0.54
N GLU A 489 -25.86 3.85 1.34
CA GLU A 489 -27.21 4.33 1.62
C GLU A 489 -27.19 5.59 2.49
N ILE A 490 -26.31 5.61 3.53
CA ILE A 490 -26.19 6.77 4.42
C ILE A 490 -25.71 7.99 3.64
N VAL A 491 -24.75 7.80 2.73
CA VAL A 491 -24.21 8.89 1.91
C VAL A 491 -25.23 9.36 0.88
N ALA A 492 -25.99 8.46 0.27
CA ALA A 492 -27.02 8.83 -0.68
C ALA A 492 -28.09 9.75 -0.02
N ASP A 493 -28.45 9.47 1.22
CA ASP A 493 -29.42 10.26 1.97
C ASP A 493 -28.88 11.58 2.55
N ALA A 494 -27.54 11.77 2.56
CA ALA A 494 -26.93 12.96 3.14
C ALA A 494 -27.29 14.28 2.42
N GLY A 495 -27.81 14.20 1.19
CA GLY A 495 -28.27 15.34 0.40
C GLY A 495 -29.75 15.69 0.52
N VAL A 496 -30.52 14.94 1.30
CA VAL A 496 -31.96 15.17 1.50
C VAL A 496 -32.18 16.38 2.41
N HIS A 497 -33.26 17.12 2.16
CA HIS A 497 -33.64 18.29 2.94
C HIS A 497 -33.62 18.03 4.46
N GLY A 498 -32.84 18.84 5.18
CA GLY A 498 -32.71 18.77 6.62
C GLY A 498 -31.91 17.56 7.14
N ALA A 499 -31.31 16.73 6.29
CA ALA A 499 -30.49 15.61 6.72
C ALA A 499 -29.24 16.09 7.47
N VAL A 500 -28.87 15.39 8.55
CA VAL A 500 -27.60 15.62 9.26
C VAL A 500 -26.81 14.32 9.26
N THR A 501 -25.61 14.36 8.71
CA THR A 501 -24.72 13.21 8.62
C THR A 501 -23.36 13.55 9.23
N ILE A 502 -22.89 12.72 10.16
CA ILE A 502 -21.53 12.79 10.69
C ILE A 502 -20.74 11.69 9.97
N ALA A 503 -19.61 12.05 9.37
CA ALA A 503 -18.77 11.10 8.66
C ALA A 503 -17.33 11.23 9.12
N THR A 504 -16.67 10.09 9.42
CA THR A 504 -15.24 10.09 9.62
C THR A 504 -14.54 10.16 8.27
N ASN A 505 -13.52 10.96 8.19
CA ASN A 505 -12.60 11.22 7.08
C ASN A 505 -13.10 10.85 5.67
N MET A 506 -12.71 9.71 5.16
CA MET A 506 -12.92 9.27 3.79
C MET A 506 -14.20 8.45 3.58
N ALA A 507 -15.01 8.29 4.63
CA ALA A 507 -16.26 7.55 4.51
C ALA A 507 -17.14 8.15 3.40
N GLY A 508 -17.63 7.31 2.49
CA GLY A 508 -18.40 7.72 1.31
C GLY A 508 -17.57 8.32 0.16
N ARG A 509 -16.23 8.13 0.13
CA ARG A 509 -15.40 8.52 -1.02
C ARG A 509 -15.85 7.75 -2.27
N GLY A 510 -15.85 8.43 -3.42
CA GLY A 510 -16.34 7.86 -4.68
C GLY A 510 -17.87 7.76 -4.79
N THR A 511 -18.63 8.11 -3.73
CA THR A 511 -20.09 8.13 -3.76
C THR A 511 -20.59 9.56 -3.95
N ASP A 512 -21.57 9.73 -4.85
CA ASP A 512 -22.16 11.03 -5.14
C ASP A 512 -23.31 11.37 -4.19
N ILE A 513 -23.28 12.58 -3.61
CA ILE A 513 -24.36 13.12 -2.78
C ILE A 513 -25.30 13.92 -3.68
N LYS A 514 -26.49 13.42 -3.92
CA LYS A 514 -27.50 14.10 -4.74
C LYS A 514 -28.41 14.94 -3.85
N LEU A 515 -28.56 16.23 -4.22
CA LEU A 515 -29.47 17.13 -3.52
C LEU A 515 -30.90 17.01 -4.10
N ASP A 516 -31.89 17.02 -3.23
CA ASP A 516 -33.24 17.27 -3.65
C ASP A 516 -33.52 18.78 -3.90
N ASP A 517 -34.62 19.14 -4.50
CA ASP A 517 -34.92 20.53 -4.85
C ASP A 517 -35.18 21.40 -3.62
N ALA A 518 -35.68 20.82 -2.54
CA ALA A 518 -35.90 21.50 -1.26
C ALA A 518 -34.55 21.82 -0.60
N ALA A 519 -33.59 20.89 -0.62
CA ALA A 519 -32.22 21.10 -0.13
C ALA A 519 -31.47 22.18 -0.95
N ARG A 520 -31.62 22.18 -2.29
CA ARG A 520 -31.06 23.26 -3.14
C ARG A 520 -31.61 24.61 -2.76
N SER A 521 -32.93 24.70 -2.54
CA SER A 521 -33.61 25.94 -2.15
C SER A 521 -33.21 26.40 -0.74
N ALA A 522 -32.88 25.48 0.17
CA ALA A 522 -32.40 25.76 1.53
C ALA A 522 -30.91 26.22 1.58
N GLY A 523 -30.21 26.27 0.43
CA GLY A 523 -28.82 26.72 0.34
C GLY A 523 -27.83 25.61 -0.02
N GLY A 524 -28.30 24.40 -0.32
CA GLY A 524 -27.49 23.24 -0.69
C GLY A 524 -26.74 22.63 0.49
N LEU A 525 -25.83 21.69 0.23
CA LEU A 525 -25.12 20.96 1.28
C LEU A 525 -24.14 21.86 2.01
N LYS A 526 -24.27 21.89 3.35
CA LYS A 526 -23.33 22.56 4.26
C LYS A 526 -22.29 21.54 4.74
N ILE A 527 -21.02 21.86 4.52
CA ILE A 527 -19.88 21.10 5.03
C ILE A 527 -19.35 21.75 6.28
N ILE A 528 -19.23 20.98 7.35
CA ILE A 528 -18.58 21.37 8.61
C ILE A 528 -17.39 20.44 8.83
N GLY A 529 -16.16 20.98 8.78
CA GLY A 529 -14.96 20.27 9.21
C GLY A 529 -14.74 20.53 10.71
N THR A 530 -14.60 19.48 11.51
CA THR A 530 -14.38 19.62 12.95
C THR A 530 -12.93 19.93 13.30
N GLU A 531 -12.03 19.72 12.35
CA GLU A 531 -10.58 19.98 12.44
C GLU A 531 -10.00 20.13 11.03
N ARG A 532 -8.79 20.66 10.94
CA ARG A 532 -7.97 20.58 9.73
C ARG A 532 -7.19 19.28 9.73
N HIS A 533 -7.19 18.60 8.60
CA HIS A 533 -6.42 17.38 8.41
C HIS A 533 -4.92 17.68 8.24
N GLU A 534 -4.09 16.66 8.33
CA GLU A 534 -2.64 16.77 8.06
C GLU A 534 -2.32 17.25 6.65
N SER A 535 -3.21 16.99 5.68
CA SER A 535 -3.06 17.39 4.28
C SER A 535 -4.19 18.31 3.84
N ARG A 536 -3.84 19.40 3.15
CA ARG A 536 -4.78 20.31 2.49
C ARG A 536 -5.67 19.60 1.46
N ARG A 537 -5.15 18.55 0.88
CA ARG A 537 -5.84 17.72 -0.11
C ARG A 537 -7.09 17.08 0.50
N ILE A 538 -7.00 16.51 1.70
CA ILE A 538 -8.11 15.88 2.42
C ILE A 538 -9.17 16.94 2.76
N ASP A 539 -8.78 18.12 3.20
CA ASP A 539 -9.70 19.25 3.44
C ASP A 539 -10.46 19.62 2.16
N ASN A 540 -9.75 19.67 1.02
CA ASN A 540 -10.35 19.97 -0.27
C ASN A 540 -11.30 18.87 -0.76
N GLN A 541 -11.02 17.60 -0.46
CA GLN A 541 -11.93 16.49 -0.74
C GLN A 541 -13.22 16.59 0.08
N LEU A 542 -13.11 16.97 1.35
CA LEU A 542 -14.28 17.20 2.20
C LEU A 542 -15.11 18.37 1.66
N ARG A 543 -14.49 19.52 1.35
CA ARG A 543 -15.17 20.67 0.71
C ARG A 543 -15.84 20.27 -0.62
N GLY A 544 -15.15 19.45 -1.42
CA GLY A 544 -15.60 19.00 -2.74
C GLY A 544 -16.86 18.11 -2.73
N ARG A 545 -17.34 17.72 -1.56
CA ARG A 545 -18.62 17.01 -1.45
C ARG A 545 -19.83 17.93 -1.66
N SER A 546 -19.65 19.24 -1.53
CA SER A 546 -20.67 20.28 -1.77
C SER A 546 -20.34 21.11 -3.01
N GLY A 547 -21.34 21.74 -3.60
CA GLY A 547 -21.19 22.63 -4.76
C GLY A 547 -20.90 21.92 -6.08
N ARG A 548 -21.41 20.70 -6.28
CA ARG A 548 -21.24 19.89 -7.47
C ARG A 548 -22.14 20.38 -8.61
N GLN A 549 -21.64 20.37 -9.84
CA GLN A 549 -22.41 20.73 -11.06
C GLN A 549 -23.18 22.06 -10.96
N GLY A 550 -22.62 23.05 -10.23
CA GLY A 550 -23.25 24.37 -10.04
C GLY A 550 -24.30 24.41 -8.93
N ASP A 551 -24.48 23.36 -8.15
CA ASP A 551 -25.36 23.38 -6.98
C ASP A 551 -24.83 24.39 -5.92
N PRO A 552 -25.73 25.08 -5.19
CA PRO A 552 -25.33 25.91 -4.05
C PRO A 552 -24.75 25.04 -2.92
N GLY A 553 -24.03 25.69 -2.01
CA GLY A 553 -23.46 25.05 -0.83
C GLY A 553 -22.52 25.95 -0.09
N GLU A 554 -22.09 25.51 1.08
CA GLU A 554 -21.08 26.21 1.86
C GLU A 554 -20.16 25.25 2.61
N SER A 555 -18.93 25.67 2.91
CA SER A 555 -18.01 24.92 3.75
C SER A 555 -17.39 25.83 4.81
N LYS A 556 -17.24 25.31 6.03
CA LYS A 556 -16.55 25.98 7.14
C LYS A 556 -15.82 24.97 8.00
N PHE A 557 -14.59 25.29 8.39
CA PHE A 557 -13.83 24.50 9.35
C PHE A 557 -13.81 25.17 10.71
N TYR A 558 -13.97 24.33 11.75
CA TYR A 558 -13.94 24.74 13.15
C TYR A 558 -12.70 24.13 13.80
N ILE A 559 -11.83 24.94 14.35
CA ILE A 559 -10.49 24.56 14.80
C ILE A 559 -10.32 24.98 16.26
N SER A 560 -9.61 24.16 17.03
CA SER A 560 -9.17 24.51 18.38
C SER A 560 -7.64 24.59 18.45
N LEU A 561 -7.13 25.38 19.37
CA LEU A 561 -5.70 25.40 19.68
C LEU A 561 -5.22 24.07 20.31
N GLU A 562 -6.16 23.30 20.85
CA GLU A 562 -5.91 21.99 21.45
C GLU A 562 -5.97 20.84 20.42
N ASP A 563 -6.27 21.12 19.16
CA ASP A 563 -6.27 20.12 18.09
C ASP A 563 -4.82 19.66 17.80
N ASP A 564 -4.63 18.41 17.46
CA ASP A 564 -3.29 17.80 17.32
C ASP A 564 -2.43 18.51 16.29
N LEU A 565 -3.00 18.94 15.17
CA LEU A 565 -2.29 19.75 14.19
C LEU A 565 -1.71 21.03 14.81
N MET A 566 -2.45 21.68 15.70
CA MET A 566 -2.03 22.93 16.36
C MET A 566 -1.05 22.64 17.48
N ARG A 567 -1.25 21.55 18.23
CA ARG A 567 -0.39 21.15 19.34
C ARG A 567 1.00 20.71 18.86
N LEU A 568 1.06 19.88 17.80
CA LEU A 568 2.32 19.29 17.33
C LEU A 568 3.11 20.21 16.38
N PHE A 569 2.41 21.00 15.56
CA PHE A 569 3.03 21.79 14.49
C PHE A 569 2.74 23.29 14.58
N GLY A 570 1.94 23.71 15.55
CA GLY A 570 1.73 25.13 15.86
C GLY A 570 3.03 25.75 16.42
N SER A 571 3.46 26.89 15.88
CA SER A 571 4.62 27.57 16.44
C SER A 571 4.29 28.18 17.80
N GLU A 572 5.23 28.14 18.76
CA GLU A 572 5.11 28.82 20.06
C GLU A 572 4.77 30.31 19.91
N ARG A 573 5.26 30.97 18.85
CA ARG A 573 4.89 32.34 18.49
C ARG A 573 3.39 32.49 18.24
N MET A 574 2.75 31.49 17.69
CA MET A 574 1.32 31.50 17.37
C MET A 574 0.51 31.34 18.66
N ILE A 575 0.90 30.42 19.51
CA ILE A 575 0.30 30.23 20.85
C ILE A 575 0.53 31.49 21.72
N GLY A 576 1.74 32.04 21.71
CA GLY A 576 2.06 33.31 22.42
C GLY A 576 1.25 34.51 21.90
N MET A 577 1.01 34.59 20.58
CA MET A 577 0.16 35.63 19.98
C MET A 577 -1.31 35.49 20.42
N PHE A 578 -1.83 34.27 20.52
CA PHE A 578 -3.17 33.99 21.01
C PHE A 578 -3.31 34.40 22.49
N ASN A 579 -2.34 34.05 23.30
CA ASN A 579 -2.33 34.44 24.72
C ASN A 579 -2.22 35.97 24.90
N ALA A 580 -1.47 36.64 24.04
CA ALA A 580 -1.30 38.11 24.09
C ALA A 580 -2.53 38.87 23.60
N LEU A 581 -3.34 38.30 22.73
CA LEU A 581 -4.57 38.92 22.21
C LEU A 581 -5.72 38.95 23.22
N GLY A 582 -5.58 38.30 24.39
CA GLY A 582 -6.53 38.38 25.51
C GLY A 582 -7.95 37.96 25.11
N ILE A 583 -8.11 36.90 24.29
CA ILE A 583 -9.36 36.50 23.68
C ILE A 583 -10.33 36.02 24.76
N PRO A 584 -11.56 36.55 24.80
CA PRO A 584 -12.61 36.08 25.72
C PRO A 584 -13.00 34.61 25.40
N GLU A 585 -13.42 33.87 26.41
CA GLU A 585 -13.98 32.54 26.24
C GLU A 585 -15.23 32.57 25.36
N ASN A 586 -15.47 31.52 24.56
CA ASN A 586 -16.60 31.35 23.67
C ASN A 586 -16.68 32.38 22.51
N GLN A 587 -15.60 33.02 22.15
CA GLN A 587 -15.57 33.96 21.04
C GLN A 587 -14.86 33.34 19.81
N GLU A 588 -15.54 33.32 18.69
CA GLU A 588 -15.01 32.89 17.38
C GLU A 588 -13.98 33.92 16.88
N ILE A 589 -12.85 33.42 16.39
CA ILE A 589 -11.83 34.24 15.75
C ILE A 589 -11.74 33.87 14.28
N GLU A 590 -12.21 34.76 13.44
CA GLU A 590 -12.02 34.67 12.00
C GLU A 590 -10.89 35.65 11.60
N HIS A 591 -9.69 35.14 11.39
CA HIS A 591 -8.59 35.96 10.94
C HIS A 591 -7.75 35.26 9.88
N LYS A 592 -7.59 35.90 8.73
CA LYS A 592 -6.86 35.34 7.57
C LYS A 592 -5.42 34.93 7.90
N THR A 593 -4.78 35.60 8.86
CA THR A 593 -3.41 35.25 9.28
C THR A 593 -3.36 33.89 9.96
N LEU A 594 -4.43 33.49 10.67
CA LEU A 594 -4.52 32.20 11.34
C LEU A 594 -4.69 31.07 10.33
N SER A 595 -5.62 31.22 9.41
CA SER A 595 -5.79 30.25 8.32
C SER A 595 -4.49 30.06 7.50
N ASN A 596 -3.74 31.14 7.27
CA ASN A 596 -2.43 31.07 6.61
C ASN A 596 -1.37 30.34 7.45
N ALA A 597 -1.39 30.51 8.77
CA ALA A 597 -0.47 29.83 9.67
C ALA A 597 -0.75 28.32 9.73
N ILE A 598 -2.03 27.94 9.77
CA ILE A 598 -2.49 26.54 9.71
C ILE A 598 -2.07 25.91 8.38
N GLU A 599 -2.31 26.60 7.26
CA GLU A 599 -1.87 26.11 5.94
C GLU A 599 -0.34 25.93 5.86
N THR A 600 0.42 26.79 6.56
CA THR A 600 1.89 26.65 6.64
C THR A 600 2.28 25.40 7.45
N ALA A 601 1.57 25.11 8.54
CA ALA A 601 1.76 23.90 9.32
C ALA A 601 1.45 22.65 8.49
N GLN A 602 0.32 22.63 7.78
CA GLN A 602 -0.03 21.53 6.87
C GLN A 602 1.04 21.30 5.79
N LYS A 603 1.54 22.37 5.16
CA LYS A 603 2.65 22.27 4.17
C LYS A 603 3.91 21.66 4.76
N LYS A 604 4.21 21.94 6.01
CA LYS A 604 5.37 21.35 6.71
C LYS A 604 5.17 19.85 6.91
N ILE A 605 3.97 19.44 7.33
CA ILE A 605 3.64 18.01 7.49
C ILE A 605 3.65 17.29 6.15
N GLU A 606 3.01 17.86 5.13
CA GLU A 606 3.03 17.31 3.76
C GLU A 606 4.47 17.08 3.27
N SER A 607 5.36 18.06 3.52
CA SER A 607 6.78 17.94 3.15
C SER A 607 7.52 16.86 3.95
N ASN A 608 7.23 16.73 5.25
CA ASN A 608 7.81 15.68 6.08
C ASN A 608 7.34 14.29 5.62
N ASN A 609 6.03 14.13 5.41
CA ASN A 609 5.45 12.88 4.92
C ASN A 609 5.98 12.50 3.52
N PHE A 610 6.20 13.48 2.64
CA PHE A 610 6.89 13.25 1.37
C PHE A 610 8.33 12.73 1.58
N GLY A 611 9.07 13.34 2.52
CA GLY A 611 10.41 12.87 2.89
C GLY A 611 10.42 11.42 3.36
N ILE A 612 9.46 11.03 4.21
CA ILE A 612 9.32 9.65 4.69
C ILE A 612 9.05 8.68 3.53
N ARG A 613 8.11 9.01 2.64
CA ARG A 613 7.80 8.17 1.46
C ARG A 613 8.97 8.07 0.49
N LYS A 614 9.72 9.16 0.32
CA LYS A 614 10.91 9.19 -0.52
C LYS A 614 12.01 8.30 0.06
N ASN A 615 12.27 8.40 1.36
CA ASN A 615 13.23 7.52 2.03
C ASN A 615 12.83 6.04 1.91
N LEU A 616 11.55 5.72 2.13
CA LEU A 616 11.05 4.35 1.95
C LEU A 616 11.34 3.84 0.53
N LEU A 617 11.09 4.66 -0.49
CA LEU A 617 11.37 4.31 -1.88
C LEU A 617 12.86 4.12 -2.14
N GLU A 618 13.72 4.98 -1.62
CA GLU A 618 15.18 4.91 -1.81
C GLU A 618 15.76 3.62 -1.22
N TYR A 619 15.26 3.18 -0.06
CA TYR A 619 15.62 1.88 0.53
C TYR A 619 15.03 0.71 -0.27
N ASP A 620 13.75 0.78 -0.66
CA ASP A 620 13.12 -0.31 -1.44
C ASP A 620 13.67 -0.40 -2.88
N GLN A 621 14.32 0.65 -3.40
CA GLN A 621 14.94 0.60 -4.73
C GLN A 621 16.03 -0.47 -4.80
N VAL A 622 16.81 -0.63 -3.74
CA VAL A 622 17.84 -1.69 -3.66
C VAL A 622 17.18 -3.07 -3.74
N MET A 623 16.14 -3.27 -2.92
CA MET A 623 15.37 -4.51 -2.93
C MET A 623 14.67 -4.74 -4.27
N ASN A 624 14.23 -3.67 -4.93
CA ASN A 624 13.54 -3.77 -6.22
C ASN A 624 14.46 -4.25 -7.33
N GLU A 625 15.69 -3.75 -7.39
CA GLU A 625 16.69 -4.20 -8.35
C GLU A 625 17.01 -5.70 -8.17
N GLN A 626 17.20 -6.13 -6.94
CA GLN A 626 17.44 -7.53 -6.60
C GLN A 626 16.21 -8.42 -6.90
N ARG A 627 15.01 -7.93 -6.58
CA ARG A 627 13.74 -8.59 -6.87
C ARG A 627 13.54 -8.84 -8.36
N GLU A 628 13.85 -7.86 -9.20
CA GLU A 628 13.71 -8.01 -10.64
C GLU A 628 14.62 -9.09 -11.20
N ILE A 629 15.85 -9.21 -10.71
CA ILE A 629 16.79 -10.27 -11.10
C ILE A 629 16.23 -11.64 -10.71
N ILE A 630 15.84 -11.81 -9.45
CA ILE A 630 15.34 -13.10 -8.94
C ILE A 630 14.02 -13.50 -9.61
N TYR A 631 13.10 -12.55 -9.80
CA TYR A 631 11.80 -12.83 -10.44
C TYR A 631 11.95 -13.14 -11.93
N ALA A 632 12.91 -12.50 -12.62
CA ALA A 632 13.23 -12.83 -14.01
C ALA A 632 13.81 -14.25 -14.13
N GLU A 633 14.76 -14.64 -13.27
CA GLU A 633 15.28 -16.01 -13.26
C GLU A 633 14.20 -17.03 -12.95
N ARG A 634 13.37 -16.74 -11.94
CA ARG A 634 12.25 -17.58 -11.56
C ARG A 634 11.25 -17.74 -12.71
N ARG A 635 10.98 -16.68 -13.46
CA ARG A 635 10.09 -16.69 -14.61
C ARG A 635 10.60 -17.59 -15.72
N ARG A 636 11.89 -17.57 -16.02
CA ARG A 636 12.51 -18.46 -17.00
C ARG A 636 12.30 -19.95 -16.66
N VAL A 637 12.42 -20.28 -15.37
CA VAL A 637 12.15 -21.65 -14.88
C VAL A 637 10.68 -22.03 -15.06
N LEU A 638 9.75 -21.11 -14.75
CA LEU A 638 8.30 -21.30 -14.92
C LEU A 638 7.89 -21.43 -16.40
N ASP A 639 8.54 -20.68 -17.30
CA ASP A 639 8.28 -20.73 -18.73
C ASP A 639 8.79 -22.02 -19.38
N GLY A 640 9.46 -22.89 -18.62
CA GLY A 640 9.89 -24.22 -19.05
C GLY A 640 11.17 -24.21 -19.85
N GLU A 641 12.00 -23.15 -19.74
CA GLU A 641 13.32 -23.12 -20.37
C GLU A 641 14.19 -24.27 -19.84
N SER A 642 15.07 -24.81 -20.71
CA SER A 642 16.05 -25.78 -20.25
C SER A 642 17.08 -25.11 -19.37
N MET A 643 17.20 -25.60 -18.13
CA MET A 643 18.17 -25.07 -17.17
C MET A 643 19.53 -25.73 -17.26
N ARG A 644 19.72 -26.67 -18.19
CA ARG A 644 20.96 -27.43 -18.35
C ARG A 644 22.22 -26.56 -18.42
N ASP A 645 22.21 -25.57 -19.29
CA ASP A 645 23.37 -24.66 -19.45
C ASP A 645 23.62 -23.80 -18.22
N VAL A 646 22.54 -23.42 -17.51
CA VAL A 646 22.63 -22.70 -16.23
C VAL A 646 23.27 -23.59 -15.17
N ILE A 647 22.85 -24.85 -15.07
CA ILE A 647 23.44 -25.82 -14.13
C ILE A 647 24.93 -26.07 -14.47
N TYR A 648 25.28 -26.23 -15.75
CA TYR A 648 26.69 -26.34 -16.16
C TYR A 648 27.52 -25.14 -15.71
N LYS A 649 27.00 -23.95 -15.89
CA LYS A 649 27.65 -22.73 -15.44
C LYS A 649 27.81 -22.72 -13.94
N MET A 650 26.78 -23.06 -13.17
CA MET A 650 26.83 -23.13 -11.70
C MET A 650 27.93 -24.12 -11.25
N ILE A 651 27.99 -25.31 -11.84
CA ILE A 651 29.03 -26.31 -11.53
C ILE A 651 30.43 -25.76 -11.80
N THR A 652 30.64 -25.10 -12.94
CA THR A 652 31.94 -24.54 -13.32
C THR A 652 32.33 -23.36 -12.46
N ASP A 653 31.40 -22.49 -12.11
CA ASP A 653 31.65 -21.34 -11.25
C ASP A 653 32.00 -21.78 -9.81
N ILE A 654 31.34 -22.79 -9.26
CA ILE A 654 31.67 -23.37 -7.95
C ILE A 654 33.09 -23.92 -7.94
N VAL A 655 33.47 -24.65 -8.96
CA VAL A 655 34.86 -25.18 -9.07
C VAL A 655 35.87 -24.04 -9.15
N ASP A 656 35.61 -23.02 -9.98
CA ASP A 656 36.53 -21.88 -10.13
C ASP A 656 36.67 -21.13 -8.80
N ASN A 657 35.57 -20.79 -8.16
CA ASN A 657 35.55 -20.05 -6.91
C ASN A 657 36.23 -20.82 -5.78
N THR A 658 35.99 -22.13 -5.66
CA THR A 658 36.63 -22.97 -4.64
C THR A 658 38.11 -23.08 -4.85
N VAL A 659 38.59 -23.29 -6.08
CA VAL A 659 40.02 -23.33 -6.39
C VAL A 659 40.66 -21.96 -6.18
N ASP A 660 39.99 -20.85 -6.54
CA ASP A 660 40.53 -19.50 -6.32
C ASP A 660 40.67 -19.16 -4.84
N MET A 661 39.76 -19.64 -4.02
CA MET A 661 39.76 -19.42 -2.58
C MET A 661 40.89 -20.18 -1.88
N VAL A 662 41.17 -21.42 -2.31
CA VAL A 662 42.13 -22.31 -1.60
C VAL A 662 43.51 -22.29 -2.21
N VAL A 663 43.62 -22.03 -3.51
CA VAL A 663 44.89 -22.13 -4.25
C VAL A 663 45.38 -20.72 -4.65
N ALA A 664 46.46 -20.26 -4.07
CA ALA A 664 47.09 -18.99 -4.45
C ALA A 664 47.66 -19.05 -5.89
N ASP A 665 47.64 -17.92 -6.60
CA ASP A 665 48.01 -17.86 -8.03
C ASP A 665 49.47 -18.26 -8.32
N ASP A 666 50.36 -17.96 -7.40
CA ASP A 666 51.81 -18.18 -7.56
C ASP A 666 52.33 -19.41 -6.78
N ALA A 667 51.48 -20.19 -6.14
CA ALA A 667 51.85 -21.34 -5.34
C ALA A 667 52.17 -22.58 -6.22
N ASP A 668 53.27 -23.30 -5.88
CA ASP A 668 53.56 -24.58 -6.50
C ASP A 668 52.54 -25.65 -6.09
N SER A 669 52.26 -26.60 -6.97
CA SER A 669 51.26 -27.69 -6.71
C SER A 669 51.60 -28.52 -5.44
N SER A 670 52.87 -28.54 -4.99
CA SER A 670 53.26 -29.17 -3.74
C SER A 670 52.80 -28.46 -2.48
N GLU A 671 52.50 -27.16 -2.58
CA GLU A 671 52.11 -26.28 -1.45
C GLU A 671 50.59 -26.13 -1.29
N TRP A 672 49.83 -26.66 -2.26
CA TRP A 672 48.36 -26.53 -2.23
C TRP A 672 47.76 -27.32 -1.06
N ASP A 673 46.82 -26.70 -0.32
CA ASP A 673 46.06 -27.37 0.72
C ASP A 673 44.91 -28.20 0.14
N LEU A 674 45.25 -29.43 -0.24
CA LEU A 674 44.25 -30.38 -0.79
C LEU A 674 43.20 -30.83 0.24
N LYS A 675 43.53 -30.75 1.54
CA LYS A 675 42.54 -31.08 2.57
C LYS A 675 41.45 -30.03 2.61
N GLU A 676 41.84 -28.78 2.59
CA GLU A 676 40.91 -27.66 2.56
C GLU A 676 40.09 -27.66 1.25
N LEU A 677 40.73 -27.83 0.10
CA LEU A 677 40.05 -27.97 -1.20
C LEU A 677 39.01 -29.08 -1.19
N ASN A 678 39.36 -30.28 -0.71
CA ASN A 678 38.44 -31.40 -0.66
C ASN A 678 37.36 -31.18 0.40
N SER A 679 37.63 -30.52 1.52
CA SER A 679 36.65 -30.26 2.57
C SER A 679 35.54 -29.30 2.12
N VAL A 680 35.83 -28.39 1.21
CA VAL A 680 34.89 -27.42 0.64
C VAL A 680 34.17 -28.02 -0.58
N LEU A 681 34.88 -28.61 -1.53
CA LEU A 681 34.33 -29.02 -2.82
C LEU A 681 33.53 -30.32 -2.75
N VAL A 682 34.04 -31.36 -2.04
CA VAL A 682 33.41 -32.71 -2.05
C VAL A 682 31.99 -32.74 -1.43
N PRO A 683 31.68 -31.95 -0.38
CA PRO A 683 30.30 -31.89 0.15
C PRO A 683 29.31 -31.25 -0.81
N ILE A 684 29.73 -30.42 -1.76
CA ILE A 684 28.90 -29.77 -2.76
C ILE A 684 28.81 -30.64 -4.01
N ILE A 685 29.98 -30.99 -4.57
CA ILE A 685 30.08 -31.86 -5.76
C ILE A 685 30.74 -33.15 -5.30
N PRO A 686 30.04 -34.30 -5.26
CA PRO A 686 30.58 -35.55 -4.70
C PRO A 686 31.61 -36.20 -5.64
N LEU A 687 32.76 -35.52 -5.77
CA LEU A 687 33.90 -36.00 -6.51
C LEU A 687 34.78 -36.94 -5.63
N GLU A 688 35.54 -37.78 -6.28
CA GLU A 688 36.62 -38.46 -5.56
C GLU A 688 37.65 -37.43 -5.05
N PRO A 689 38.06 -37.51 -3.78
CA PRO A 689 39.03 -36.54 -3.22
C PRO A 689 40.31 -36.45 -4.07
N VAL A 690 40.69 -35.22 -4.37
CA VAL A 690 41.93 -34.93 -5.15
C VAL A 690 43.15 -35.39 -4.38
N LYS A 691 43.99 -36.18 -5.03
CA LYS A 691 45.23 -36.73 -4.45
C LYS A 691 46.46 -36.01 -4.99
N LYS A 692 47.55 -35.96 -4.17
CA LYS A 692 48.81 -35.32 -4.55
C LYS A 692 49.42 -35.87 -5.83
N ASP A 693 49.29 -37.16 -6.09
CA ASP A 693 49.82 -37.82 -7.27
C ASP A 693 49.14 -37.35 -8.57
N GLU A 694 47.85 -36.92 -8.50
CA GLU A 694 47.12 -36.46 -9.68
C GLU A 694 47.47 -35.05 -10.13
N ILE A 695 48.04 -34.21 -9.21
CA ILE A 695 48.25 -32.80 -9.46
C ILE A 695 49.75 -32.42 -9.58
N SER A 696 50.67 -33.39 -9.47
CA SER A 696 52.11 -33.12 -9.51
C SER A 696 52.50 -32.36 -10.78
N GLY A 697 53.09 -31.14 -10.60
CA GLY A 697 53.49 -30.27 -11.68
C GLY A 697 52.38 -29.55 -12.44
N MET A 698 51.15 -29.59 -11.94
CA MET A 698 50.02 -28.86 -12.55
C MET A 698 50.05 -27.38 -12.16
N LYS A 699 49.55 -26.53 -13.07
CA LYS A 699 49.19 -25.14 -12.80
C LYS A 699 47.74 -25.04 -12.32
N LYS A 700 47.45 -23.98 -11.55
CA LYS A 700 46.09 -23.67 -11.03
C LYS A 700 45.01 -23.80 -12.11
N ASN A 701 45.19 -23.24 -13.30
CA ASN A 701 44.24 -23.34 -14.40
C ASN A 701 44.05 -24.77 -14.91
N SER A 702 45.11 -25.61 -14.87
CA SER A 702 44.96 -27.03 -15.24
C SER A 702 44.19 -27.83 -14.20
N LEU A 703 44.32 -27.49 -12.92
CA LEU A 703 43.54 -28.05 -11.84
C LEU A 703 42.05 -27.69 -12.01
N LYS A 704 41.75 -26.38 -12.26
CA LYS A 704 40.40 -25.94 -12.56
C LYS A 704 39.76 -26.74 -13.69
N GLN A 705 40.50 -26.86 -14.81
CA GLN A 705 39.99 -27.58 -15.99
C GLN A 705 39.72 -29.06 -15.67
N LEU A 706 40.63 -29.73 -14.97
CA LEU A 706 40.47 -31.11 -14.55
C LEU A 706 39.24 -31.32 -13.67
N LEU A 707 39.06 -30.45 -12.66
CA LEU A 707 37.93 -30.53 -11.74
C LEU A 707 36.60 -30.25 -12.44
N LYS A 708 36.59 -29.26 -13.35
CA LYS A 708 35.37 -28.96 -14.18
C LYS A 708 34.99 -30.19 -15.03
N GLU A 709 35.94 -30.81 -15.70
CA GLU A 709 35.66 -31.99 -16.52
C GLU A 709 35.13 -33.17 -15.68
N LYS A 710 35.70 -33.38 -14.48
CA LYS A 710 35.21 -34.42 -13.55
C LYS A 710 33.79 -34.09 -13.06
N ALA A 711 33.53 -32.83 -12.69
CA ALA A 711 32.21 -32.38 -12.20
C ALA A 711 31.14 -32.45 -13.28
N VAL A 712 31.46 -32.04 -14.50
CA VAL A 712 30.54 -32.12 -15.64
C VAL A 712 30.23 -33.59 -15.98
N LYS A 713 31.22 -34.45 -16.00
CA LYS A 713 30.97 -35.92 -16.21
C LYS A 713 30.10 -36.53 -15.12
N LEU A 714 30.24 -36.07 -13.87
CA LEU A 714 29.38 -36.53 -12.79
C LEU A 714 27.92 -36.12 -13.03
N TYR A 715 27.71 -34.88 -13.49
CA TYR A 715 26.39 -34.43 -13.82
C TYR A 715 25.79 -35.17 -15.03
N GLU A 716 26.60 -35.42 -16.10
CA GLU A 716 26.18 -36.22 -17.26
C GLU A 716 25.85 -37.67 -16.89
N ALA A 717 26.63 -38.27 -15.96
CA ALA A 717 26.31 -39.58 -15.41
C ALA A 717 25.02 -39.58 -14.60
N LYS A 718 24.71 -38.46 -13.90
CA LYS A 718 23.42 -38.25 -13.22
C LYS A 718 22.28 -38.17 -14.24
N GLU A 719 22.47 -37.40 -15.29
CA GLU A 719 21.50 -37.23 -16.38
C GLU A 719 21.17 -38.59 -17.04
N ALA A 720 22.16 -39.43 -17.24
CA ALA A 720 21.97 -40.75 -17.81
C ALA A 720 21.20 -41.76 -16.90
N GLN A 721 21.04 -41.45 -15.60
CA GLN A 721 20.23 -42.29 -14.71
C GLN A 721 18.72 -42.12 -14.93
N PHE A 722 18.29 -41.10 -15.64
CA PHE A 722 16.89 -40.83 -15.90
C PHE A 722 16.48 -41.47 -17.24
N PRO A 723 15.39 -42.29 -17.26
CA PRO A 723 14.92 -42.92 -18.48
C PRO A 723 14.41 -41.94 -19.55
N GLU A 724 13.88 -40.79 -19.09
CA GLU A 724 13.33 -39.73 -19.95
C GLU A 724 14.12 -38.45 -19.75
N PRO A 725 14.62 -37.81 -20.82
CA PRO A 725 15.38 -36.53 -20.67
C PRO A 725 14.59 -35.41 -19.97
N GLU A 726 13.25 -35.41 -20.16
CA GLU A 726 12.40 -34.38 -19.53
C GLU A 726 12.31 -34.53 -18.01
N ALA A 727 12.45 -35.74 -17.47
CA ALA A 727 12.36 -35.98 -16.03
C ALA A 727 13.50 -35.31 -15.25
N ILE A 728 14.72 -35.26 -15.78
CA ILE A 728 15.81 -34.51 -15.14
C ILE A 728 15.61 -33.02 -15.33
N ARG A 729 15.11 -32.55 -16.48
CA ARG A 729 14.77 -31.11 -16.68
C ARG A 729 13.75 -30.65 -15.65
N GLU A 730 12.73 -31.46 -15.37
CA GLU A 730 11.76 -31.14 -14.32
C GLU A 730 12.40 -31.16 -12.92
N LEU A 731 13.27 -32.11 -12.65
CA LEU A 731 14.02 -32.13 -11.39
C LEU A 731 14.85 -30.87 -11.18
N GLU A 732 15.54 -30.40 -12.22
CA GLU A 732 16.32 -29.17 -12.20
C GLU A 732 15.43 -27.96 -11.86
N ARG A 733 14.27 -27.86 -12.53
CA ARG A 733 13.29 -26.80 -12.29
C ARG A 733 12.75 -26.83 -10.87
N VAL A 734 12.39 -28.00 -10.37
CA VAL A 734 11.89 -28.19 -9.00
C VAL A 734 12.92 -27.78 -7.94
N ILE A 735 14.16 -28.22 -8.10
CA ILE A 735 15.23 -27.89 -7.15
C ILE A 735 15.54 -26.39 -7.21
N LEU A 736 15.67 -25.83 -8.41
CA LEU A 736 16.01 -24.43 -8.60
C LEU A 736 14.93 -23.52 -7.96
N LEU A 737 13.64 -23.75 -8.26
CA LEU A 737 12.55 -23.00 -7.65
C LEU A 737 12.57 -23.11 -6.12
N LYS A 738 12.75 -24.32 -5.59
CA LYS A 738 12.76 -24.52 -4.13
C LYS A 738 13.91 -23.79 -3.44
N VAL A 739 15.08 -23.80 -4.05
CA VAL A 739 16.28 -23.13 -3.49
C VAL A 739 16.14 -21.62 -3.62
N ILE A 740 15.76 -21.13 -4.81
CA ILE A 740 15.55 -19.69 -5.03
C ILE A 740 14.53 -19.14 -4.04
N ASP A 741 13.34 -19.75 -3.95
CA ASP A 741 12.26 -19.28 -3.08
C ASP A 741 12.70 -19.24 -1.62
N LYS A 742 13.39 -20.27 -1.14
CA LYS A 742 13.88 -20.33 0.25
C LYS A 742 14.90 -19.22 0.52
N LYS A 743 15.95 -19.12 -0.33
CA LYS A 743 17.03 -18.13 -0.14
C LYS A 743 16.52 -16.70 -0.28
N TRP A 744 15.62 -16.45 -1.24
CA TRP A 744 15.01 -15.13 -1.42
C TRP A 744 14.18 -14.69 -0.22
N MET A 745 13.37 -15.58 0.35
CA MET A 745 12.61 -15.26 1.56
C MET A 745 13.52 -15.01 2.77
N ASP A 746 14.61 -15.75 2.90
CA ASP A 746 15.60 -15.52 3.96
C ASP A 746 16.30 -14.15 3.76
N HIS A 747 16.65 -13.83 2.51
CA HIS A 747 17.28 -12.55 2.17
C HIS A 747 16.39 -11.34 2.40
N ILE A 748 15.07 -11.42 2.12
CA ILE A 748 14.12 -10.35 2.44
C ILE A 748 14.15 -10.04 3.94
N ASP A 749 14.16 -11.08 4.78
CA ASP A 749 14.20 -10.93 6.23
C ASP A 749 15.53 -10.30 6.70
N ASP A 750 16.65 -10.78 6.15
CA ASP A 750 17.98 -10.24 6.45
C ASP A 750 18.11 -8.76 6.04
N MET A 751 17.54 -8.37 4.89
CA MET A 751 17.55 -6.98 4.42
C MET A 751 16.63 -6.08 5.28
N ASP A 752 15.51 -6.60 5.78
CA ASP A 752 14.67 -5.87 6.72
C ASP A 752 15.40 -5.64 8.06
N GLN A 753 16.13 -6.64 8.57
CA GLN A 753 16.96 -6.49 9.76
C GLN A 753 18.10 -5.48 9.55
N LEU A 754 18.77 -5.53 8.40
CA LEU A 754 19.79 -4.57 8.03
C LEU A 754 19.24 -3.13 8.04
N ARG A 755 18.04 -2.92 7.45
CA ARG A 755 17.40 -1.61 7.39
C ARG A 755 17.11 -1.04 8.78
N GLN A 756 16.71 -1.87 9.73
CA GLN A 756 16.43 -1.44 11.12
C GLN A 756 17.70 -1.00 11.85
N GLY A 757 18.82 -1.69 11.63
CA GLY A 757 20.09 -1.39 12.29
C GLY A 757 20.93 -0.30 11.63
N ILE A 758 20.76 -0.05 10.34
CA ILE A 758 21.65 0.80 9.54
C ILE A 758 21.64 2.28 9.97
N GLY A 759 20.56 2.75 10.58
CA GLY A 759 20.44 4.13 11.07
C GLY A 759 21.51 4.52 12.10
N LEU A 760 22.05 3.55 12.83
CA LEU A 760 23.13 3.75 13.80
C LEU A 760 24.46 4.17 13.13
N GLN A 761 24.66 3.87 11.85
CA GLN A 761 25.85 4.27 11.08
C GLN A 761 25.97 5.79 10.95
N ALA A 762 24.85 6.54 11.09
CA ALA A 762 24.88 8.00 11.10
C ALA A 762 25.73 8.58 12.25
N TYR A 763 25.80 7.92 13.40
CA TYR A 763 26.69 8.31 14.52
C TYR A 763 28.16 8.19 14.14
N GLY A 764 28.50 7.26 13.23
CA GLY A 764 29.84 7.11 12.64
C GLY A 764 30.12 8.07 11.48
N GLN A 765 29.27 9.08 11.23
CA GLN A 765 29.37 10.03 10.12
C GLN A 765 29.30 9.35 8.73
N LYS A 766 28.73 8.17 8.63
CA LYS A 766 28.46 7.47 7.38
C LYS A 766 27.01 7.72 6.94
N ASP A 767 26.80 7.79 5.63
CA ASP A 767 25.45 7.89 5.07
C ASP A 767 24.76 6.51 5.18
N PRO A 768 23.67 6.39 5.97
CA PRO A 768 22.99 5.10 6.17
C PRO A 768 22.49 4.46 4.87
N LEU A 769 22.07 5.26 3.89
CA LEU A 769 21.58 4.75 2.62
C LEU A 769 22.72 4.14 1.78
N VAL A 770 23.89 4.77 1.79
CA VAL A 770 25.09 4.26 1.08
C VAL A 770 25.56 2.95 1.71
N GLU A 771 25.64 2.90 3.05
CA GLU A 771 26.02 1.67 3.76
C GLU A 771 24.99 0.55 3.55
N TYR A 772 23.71 0.88 3.53
CA TYR A 772 22.64 -0.08 3.21
C TYR A 772 22.80 -0.66 1.80
N LYS A 773 23.09 0.19 0.82
CA LYS A 773 23.33 -0.26 -0.57
C LYS A 773 24.52 -1.22 -0.62
N MET A 774 25.65 -0.83 -0.02
CA MET A 774 26.88 -1.65 -0.05
C MET A 774 26.66 -3.01 0.61
N SER A 775 26.19 -3.02 1.84
CA SER A 775 25.92 -4.26 2.57
C SER A 775 24.83 -5.11 1.88
N GLY A 776 23.79 -4.47 1.34
CA GLY A 776 22.72 -5.17 0.61
C GLY A 776 23.20 -5.86 -0.67
N TYR A 777 24.16 -5.26 -1.40
CA TYR A 777 24.77 -5.92 -2.56
C TYR A 777 25.66 -7.09 -2.15
N GLU A 778 26.46 -6.94 -1.10
CA GLU A 778 27.30 -8.04 -0.59
C GLU A 778 26.44 -9.23 -0.12
N MET A 779 25.35 -8.95 0.57
CA MET A 779 24.39 -9.98 1.00
C MET A 779 23.71 -10.66 -0.19
N PHE A 780 23.37 -9.92 -1.25
CA PHE A 780 22.75 -10.45 -2.45
C PHE A 780 23.72 -11.35 -3.24
N ASP A 781 24.98 -10.93 -3.38
CA ASP A 781 26.02 -11.73 -4.03
C ASP A 781 26.25 -13.04 -3.25
N SER A 782 26.31 -12.98 -1.92
CA SER A 782 26.41 -14.15 -1.06
C SER A 782 25.20 -15.07 -1.21
N MET A 783 23.99 -14.52 -1.24
CA MET A 783 22.76 -15.28 -1.47
C MET A 783 22.79 -15.99 -2.83
N THR A 784 23.24 -15.31 -3.87
CA THR A 784 23.31 -15.85 -5.24
C THR A 784 24.32 -17.02 -5.30
N ALA A 785 25.48 -16.87 -4.66
CA ALA A 785 26.46 -17.95 -4.53
C ALA A 785 25.86 -19.16 -3.78
N ASN A 786 25.16 -18.92 -2.69
CA ASN A 786 24.48 -19.96 -1.93
C ASN A 786 23.36 -20.66 -2.73
N ILE A 787 22.66 -19.96 -3.62
CA ILE A 787 21.67 -20.57 -4.54
C ILE A 787 22.38 -21.55 -5.48
N GLN A 788 23.53 -21.16 -6.05
CA GLN A 788 24.30 -22.03 -6.93
C GLN A 788 24.79 -23.28 -6.19
N GLU A 789 25.40 -23.11 -5.03
CA GLU A 789 25.92 -24.24 -4.21
C GLU A 789 24.80 -25.21 -3.79
N ASP A 790 23.72 -24.71 -3.20
CA ASP A 790 22.63 -25.55 -2.73
C ASP A 790 21.90 -26.26 -3.88
N THR A 791 21.78 -25.59 -5.03
CA THR A 791 21.17 -26.21 -6.24
C THR A 791 22.03 -27.37 -6.74
N VAL A 792 23.32 -27.15 -6.95
CA VAL A 792 24.24 -28.21 -7.42
C VAL A 792 24.35 -29.34 -6.40
N LYS A 793 24.48 -29.02 -5.13
CA LYS A 793 24.52 -29.99 -4.03
C LYS A 793 23.26 -30.86 -4.02
N LEU A 794 22.07 -30.29 -4.03
CA LEU A 794 20.83 -31.04 -4.03
C LEU A 794 20.69 -31.88 -5.30
N LEU A 795 21.00 -31.33 -6.46
CA LEU A 795 20.87 -32.03 -7.74
C LEU A 795 21.77 -33.28 -7.82
N LEU A 796 23.00 -33.17 -7.38
CA LEU A 796 23.96 -34.25 -7.45
C LEU A 796 23.75 -35.33 -6.36
N HIS A 797 23.23 -34.96 -5.20
CA HIS A 797 23.03 -35.90 -4.06
C HIS A 797 21.63 -36.55 -4.05
N VAL A 798 20.62 -35.96 -4.71
CA VAL A 798 19.26 -36.54 -4.72
C VAL A 798 19.26 -37.95 -5.32
N ARG A 799 18.64 -38.91 -4.62
CA ARG A 799 18.27 -40.22 -5.15
C ARG A 799 16.77 -40.24 -5.45
N VAL A 800 16.39 -40.38 -6.71
CA VAL A 800 14.99 -40.36 -7.13
C VAL A 800 14.41 -41.76 -6.98
N GLU A 801 13.58 -41.96 -5.99
CA GLU A 801 12.82 -43.23 -5.79
C GLU A 801 11.33 -43.06 -6.12
N GLN A 802 10.84 -41.82 -6.32
CA GLN A 802 9.44 -41.50 -6.56
C GLN A 802 9.28 -40.40 -7.64
N LYS A 803 8.03 -40.20 -8.10
CA LYS A 803 7.68 -39.14 -9.04
C LYS A 803 8.03 -37.78 -8.46
N VAL A 804 8.76 -36.97 -9.20
CA VAL A 804 9.16 -35.63 -8.80
C VAL A 804 7.95 -34.71 -8.92
N GLU A 805 7.56 -34.09 -7.79
CA GLU A 805 6.49 -33.09 -7.73
C GLU A 805 7.03 -31.79 -7.12
N ARG A 806 6.52 -30.67 -7.62
CA ARG A 806 6.85 -29.35 -7.08
C ARG A 806 6.14 -29.14 -5.77
N GLU A 807 6.85 -28.64 -4.76
CA GLU A 807 6.31 -28.30 -3.44
C GLU A 807 6.47 -26.81 -3.18
N GLN A 808 5.37 -26.15 -2.79
CA GLN A 808 5.41 -24.75 -2.43
C GLN A 808 6.09 -24.56 -1.07
N VAL A 809 7.22 -23.87 -1.07
CA VAL A 809 8.00 -23.58 0.14
C VAL A 809 7.30 -22.52 1.01
N ALA A 810 6.71 -21.53 0.36
CA ALA A 810 6.04 -20.43 1.02
C ALA A 810 4.60 -20.81 1.41
N LYS A 811 4.32 -20.93 2.73
CA LYS A 811 2.96 -21.07 3.24
C LYS A 811 2.45 -19.69 3.66
N VAL A 812 1.67 -19.05 2.80
CA VAL A 812 1.05 -17.76 3.07
C VAL A 812 0.07 -17.88 4.22
N THR A 813 0.17 -17.00 5.22
CA THR A 813 -0.73 -16.93 6.38
C THR A 813 -1.57 -15.67 6.41
N GLY A 814 -1.20 -14.64 5.64
CA GLY A 814 -1.93 -13.39 5.53
C GLY A 814 -1.22 -12.35 4.68
N THR A 815 -1.92 -11.27 4.44
CA THR A 815 -1.41 -10.06 3.79
C THR A 815 -1.57 -8.88 4.75
N ASN A 816 -0.75 -7.85 4.62
CA ASN A 816 -0.81 -6.67 5.49
C ASN A 816 -1.95 -5.70 5.14
N LYS A 817 -2.60 -5.89 4.01
CA LYS A 817 -3.69 -5.06 3.52
C LYS A 817 -4.95 -5.86 3.14
N ASP A 818 -5.20 -6.97 3.86
CA ASP A 818 -6.37 -7.82 3.59
C ASP A 818 -7.66 -7.08 3.99
N ASP A 819 -8.38 -6.55 3.02
CA ASP A 819 -9.70 -5.94 3.17
C ASP A 819 -10.81 -7.00 3.26
N SER A 820 -10.54 -8.19 3.76
CA SER A 820 -11.55 -9.22 3.91
C SER A 820 -12.70 -8.65 4.75
N VAL A 821 -13.69 -8.11 4.07
CA VAL A 821 -15.06 -7.94 4.56
C VAL A 821 -15.41 -9.23 5.28
N GLY A 822 -15.77 -9.11 6.55
CA GLY A 822 -15.93 -10.23 7.44
C GLY A 822 -16.57 -11.40 6.74
N LYS A 823 -15.94 -12.54 6.79
CA LYS A 823 -16.55 -13.79 6.36
C LYS A 823 -17.97 -13.79 6.89
N ALA A 824 -18.95 -13.89 6.00
CA ALA A 824 -20.34 -14.06 6.39
C ALA A 824 -20.38 -15.02 7.58
N PRO A 825 -21.13 -14.72 8.64
CA PRO A 825 -21.10 -15.54 9.85
C PRO A 825 -21.27 -16.97 9.42
N VAL A 826 -20.24 -17.79 9.68
CA VAL A 826 -20.30 -19.24 9.40
C VAL A 826 -21.53 -19.70 10.15
N LYS A 827 -22.60 -20.02 9.43
CA LYS A 827 -23.76 -20.68 10.00
C LYS A 827 -23.22 -21.93 10.65
N ARG A 828 -23.18 -21.94 11.99
CA ARG A 828 -22.86 -23.16 12.71
C ARG A 828 -23.87 -24.19 12.24
N GLU A 829 -23.44 -25.27 11.67
CA GLU A 829 -24.27 -26.42 11.30
C GLU A 829 -24.91 -27.06 12.54
N GLU A 830 -24.38 -26.80 13.72
CA GLU A 830 -24.99 -27.27 14.98
C GLU A 830 -25.72 -26.11 15.67
N ALA A 831 -27.01 -26.34 15.93
CA ALA A 831 -27.84 -25.43 16.69
C ALA A 831 -27.24 -25.20 18.09
N LYS A 832 -27.12 -23.91 18.50
CA LYS A 832 -26.62 -23.53 19.81
C LYS A 832 -27.54 -24.09 20.89
N VAL A 833 -27.07 -25.10 21.63
CA VAL A 833 -27.86 -25.71 22.72
C VAL A 833 -27.79 -24.81 23.94
N TYR A 834 -28.91 -24.32 24.40
CA TYR A 834 -28.99 -23.49 25.60
C TYR A 834 -29.09 -24.35 26.87
N PRO A 835 -28.73 -23.82 28.05
CA PRO A 835 -28.70 -24.58 29.29
C PRO A 835 -30.00 -25.31 29.66
N ASN A 836 -31.14 -24.82 29.19
CA ASN A 836 -32.45 -25.39 29.48
C ASN A 836 -33.02 -26.30 28.36
N ASP A 837 -32.30 -26.39 27.21
CA ASP A 837 -32.74 -27.26 26.13
C ASP A 837 -32.56 -28.75 26.47
N PRO A 838 -33.27 -29.65 25.79
CA PRO A 838 -33.03 -31.09 25.93
C PRO A 838 -31.58 -31.41 25.51
N CYS A 839 -30.95 -32.34 26.24
CA CYS A 839 -29.59 -32.75 25.90
C CYS A 839 -29.56 -33.39 24.49
N PRO A 840 -28.72 -32.94 23.55
CA PRO A 840 -28.68 -33.44 22.18
C PRO A 840 -28.25 -34.92 22.09
N TYR A 841 -27.67 -35.48 23.16
CA TYR A 841 -27.25 -36.88 23.21
C TYR A 841 -28.35 -37.80 23.76
N GLY A 842 -29.63 -37.39 23.78
CA GLY A 842 -30.77 -38.26 24.05
C GLY A 842 -30.97 -38.68 25.48
N SER A 843 -30.35 -38.02 26.49
CA SER A 843 -30.47 -38.38 27.90
C SER A 843 -31.80 -38.04 28.56
N GLY A 844 -32.72 -37.35 27.85
CA GLY A 844 -33.99 -36.84 28.36
C GLY A 844 -33.90 -35.75 29.41
N LYS A 845 -32.71 -35.32 29.83
CA LYS A 845 -32.48 -34.27 30.81
C LYS A 845 -32.11 -32.93 30.10
N LYS A 846 -32.28 -31.81 30.82
CA LYS A 846 -31.82 -30.49 30.32
C LYS A 846 -30.31 -30.48 30.17
N TYR A 847 -29.80 -29.80 29.16
CA TYR A 847 -28.36 -29.74 28.84
C TYR A 847 -27.48 -29.40 30.03
N LYS A 848 -27.86 -28.40 30.86
CA LYS A 848 -27.17 -28.01 32.09
C LYS A 848 -27.15 -29.11 33.18
N GLN A 849 -28.00 -30.12 33.08
CA GLN A 849 -28.09 -31.23 34.04
C GLN A 849 -27.45 -32.52 33.52
N CYS A 850 -26.92 -32.49 32.30
CA CYS A 850 -26.26 -33.62 31.63
C CYS A 850 -24.88 -33.19 31.11
N CYS A 851 -24.74 -33.03 29.79
CA CYS A 851 -23.44 -32.78 29.14
C CYS A 851 -22.93 -31.33 29.34
N GLY A 852 -23.77 -30.41 29.77
CA GLY A 852 -23.42 -29.02 30.08
C GLY A 852 -23.10 -28.79 31.57
N ARG A 853 -22.91 -29.82 32.37
CA ARG A 853 -22.52 -29.72 33.77
C ARG A 853 -20.98 -29.60 33.85
N LYS A 854 -20.48 -28.37 34.07
CA LYS A 854 -19.07 -28.14 34.49
C LYS A 854 -18.88 -28.47 35.97
#